data_de9a8d54cf8a12afc7677f9a14c47a74
#
_entry.id   de9a8d54cf8a12afc7677f9a14c47a74
#
_cell.length_a   1.000
_cell.length_b   1.000
_cell.length_c   1.000
_cell.angle_alpha   90.00
_cell.angle_beta   90.00
_cell.angle_gamma   90.00
#
_symmetry.space_group_name_H-M   'P 1'
#
loop_
_entity.id
_entity.type
_entity.pdbx_description
1 polymer ?
#
loop_
_entity_poly.entity_id
_entity_poly.type
_entity_poly.pdbx_seq_one_letter_code
_entity_poly.pdbx_strand_id
1 'polypeptide(L)'
;MARTQELEAVSGSTGVQDEMLEGHGALPVEDPSGGVNAPHAATTDRCETPIPSSPDALRALEPSVLPGLARTIRRALVEVTSRTGGHLGPNLGVVELTIALHRELHSPREAIVFDTGHQAYVHKMLTGRADLTGLRSAGGISGYPAREESEHDVVENSHASGSIAWAHGIERARRMRGEPSVTAAVIGDGALTGGVALEALNEVASDIGTRTLVVLNDNTRSYAPTIGGMAGHLAALRRGEVPEGTDMFTDMGLTYLGPVDGHDLDALATALREARGVAEDPATAGVVLHVLTRKGAGFERAEADVVDHWHSTGPFEVQPPTEAETFPPSDAPAPATTWTARLGAAVLGAARADQRIIAVSAAMVDPVGLTPMQREMPDRVLDVGIAEQLALDTAAGLAHGGMKPVVALYSTFLNRAFDQLLLDVALHNEDVTITLDRSGVTGDDGPSHHGIWDLAVAAQVPGVQLWAPRDGKRLEEALQQAIDTNGPTVVRFPKGACPEDLNAVGTCPAGDVLAGDLSRPVDTLVVSIGALADRAVAAAHALSGEANVVVIDPVRALPVGDELVNVAGTARSVVTLEDGVAARGIGAALAQRLAQRSSLSCPMPPVRTLGVEHRFIPHAKRAAILADQGLDADGIAAAVRQVLS
;
A
#
# COMPACT_ATOMS: atom_id res chain seq x y z
N MET A 1 16.19 -51.78 -24.48
CA MET A 1 16.86 -51.85 -25.78
C MET A 1 17.45 -50.49 -26.08
N ALA A 2 18.75 -50.49 -26.17
CA ALA A 2 19.67 -49.39 -26.27
C ALA A 2 19.56 -48.54 -27.53
N ARG A 3 19.95 -47.29 -27.44
CA ARG A 3 20.81 -46.61 -28.41
C ARG A 3 21.49 -45.39 -27.73
N THR A 4 22.70 -45.62 -27.31
CA THR A 4 23.79 -44.69 -27.08
C THR A 4 24.27 -44.16 -28.43
N GLN A 5 24.55 -42.88 -28.58
CA GLN A 5 25.49 -42.38 -29.57
C GLN A 5 26.34 -41.27 -28.92
N GLU A 6 27.62 -41.54 -28.92
CA GLU A 6 28.76 -40.71 -28.58
C GLU A 6 28.86 -39.49 -29.48
N LEU A 7 29.32 -38.38 -28.93
CA LEU A 7 29.91 -37.27 -29.68
C LEU A 7 31.27 -36.93 -29.05
N GLU A 8 32.26 -37.07 -29.90
CA GLU A 8 33.68 -36.90 -29.63
C GLU A 8 34.07 -35.46 -29.29
N ALA A 9 35.09 -35.36 -28.42
CA ALA A 9 35.78 -34.16 -28.07
C ALA A 9 36.65 -33.68 -29.25
N VAL A 10 36.56 -32.38 -29.57
CA VAL A 10 37.60 -31.66 -30.33
C VAL A 10 38.22 -30.64 -29.40
N SER A 11 39.48 -30.90 -29.00
CA SER A 11 40.37 -29.99 -28.35
C SER A 11 40.94 -29.00 -29.36
N GLY A 12 40.76 -27.71 -29.11
CA GLY A 12 41.44 -26.62 -29.83
C GLY A 12 41.77 -25.50 -28.86
N SER A 13 43.01 -25.49 -28.39
CA SER A 13 43.60 -24.42 -27.58
C SER A 13 43.85 -23.17 -28.41
N THR A 14 43.31 -22.02 -28.02
CA THR A 14 43.95 -20.72 -28.22
C THR A 14 43.63 -19.83 -27.03
N GLY A 15 44.68 -19.40 -26.34
CA GLY A 15 44.58 -18.49 -25.19
C GLY A 15 44.11 -17.10 -25.61
N VAL A 16 43.21 -16.57 -24.82
CA VAL A 16 42.95 -15.11 -24.72
C VAL A 16 42.97 -14.78 -23.24
N GLN A 17 43.70 -13.75 -22.95
CA GLN A 17 44.08 -13.25 -21.65
C GLN A 17 42.85 -12.83 -20.79
N ASP A 18 43.03 -13.03 -19.48
CA ASP A 18 42.28 -12.39 -18.39
C ASP A 18 42.20 -10.87 -18.61
N GLU A 19 41.02 -10.36 -18.86
CA GLU A 19 40.67 -8.98 -18.54
C GLU A 19 39.56 -8.99 -17.49
N MET A 20 39.90 -8.43 -16.34
CA MET A 20 39.10 -8.27 -15.15
C MET A 20 37.78 -7.57 -15.46
N LEU A 21 36.68 -8.17 -15.06
CA LEU A 21 35.36 -7.50 -14.93
C LEU A 21 35.41 -6.62 -13.67
N GLU A 22 35.85 -5.40 -13.85
CA GLU A 22 35.58 -4.32 -12.88
C GLU A 22 34.19 -3.72 -13.13
N GLY A 23 33.38 -3.72 -12.08
CA GLY A 23 32.45 -2.68 -11.71
C GLY A 23 31.32 -2.35 -12.67
N HIS A 24 30.15 -2.94 -12.49
CA HIS A 24 28.90 -2.26 -12.86
C HIS A 24 28.61 -1.17 -11.83
N GLY A 25 29.32 -0.05 -11.94
CA GLY A 25 28.95 1.20 -11.32
C GLY A 25 27.62 1.69 -11.91
N ALA A 26 26.69 2.05 -11.03
CA ALA A 26 25.48 2.77 -11.40
C ALA A 26 25.87 3.95 -12.31
N LEU A 27 25.30 4.00 -13.51
CA LEU A 27 25.44 5.15 -14.39
C LEU A 27 24.84 6.36 -13.68
N PRO A 28 25.51 7.53 -13.66
CA PRO A 28 24.91 8.75 -13.14
C PRO A 28 23.71 9.10 -14.01
N VAL A 29 22.56 9.34 -13.37
CA VAL A 29 21.39 9.94 -14.00
C VAL A 29 21.79 11.36 -14.37
N GLU A 30 22.09 11.60 -15.64
CA GLU A 30 22.22 12.95 -16.15
C GLU A 30 20.84 13.61 -16.12
N ASP A 31 20.74 14.68 -15.36
CA ASP A 31 19.60 15.59 -15.31
C ASP A 31 19.41 16.25 -16.69
N PRO A 32 18.26 16.09 -17.38
CA PRO A 32 18.00 16.72 -18.67
C PRO A 32 17.67 18.22 -18.54
N SER A 33 18.14 18.93 -17.52
CA SER A 33 18.02 20.38 -17.43
C SER A 33 19.06 21.12 -18.27
N GLY A 34 19.26 20.70 -19.52
CA GLY A 34 20.00 21.42 -20.55
C GLY A 34 19.18 22.61 -21.07
N GLY A 35 19.34 23.73 -20.43
CA GLY A 35 18.92 25.08 -20.65
C GLY A 35 18.10 25.49 -21.86
N VAL A 36 16.90 26.03 -21.60
CA VAL A 36 16.53 27.35 -22.14
C VAL A 36 15.83 28.11 -21.00
N ASN A 37 16.58 28.87 -20.21
CA ASN A 37 16.06 29.92 -19.35
C ASN A 37 15.58 31.08 -20.25
N ALA A 38 14.32 31.08 -20.66
CA ALA A 38 13.61 32.29 -20.97
C ALA A 38 12.95 32.78 -19.65
N PRO A 39 13.18 34.05 -19.24
CA PRO A 39 12.51 34.55 -18.04
C PRO A 39 11.01 34.61 -18.33
N HIS A 40 10.21 33.78 -17.64
CA HIS A 40 8.78 33.98 -17.60
C HIS A 40 8.53 35.34 -16.98
N ALA A 41 8.20 36.29 -17.81
CA ALA A 41 7.67 37.59 -17.41
C ALA A 41 6.49 37.32 -16.47
N ALA A 42 6.59 37.84 -15.26
CA ALA A 42 5.49 37.85 -14.30
C ALA A 42 4.34 38.69 -14.88
N THR A 43 3.49 38.07 -15.66
CA THR A 43 2.21 38.65 -16.03
C THR A 43 1.29 38.49 -14.83
N THR A 44 1.07 39.61 -14.14
CA THR A 44 0.02 39.79 -13.13
C THR A 44 -1.35 39.70 -13.80
N ASP A 45 -1.75 38.52 -14.23
CA ASP A 45 -3.11 38.28 -14.70
C ASP A 45 -3.90 37.62 -13.54
N ARG A 46 -4.62 38.47 -12.78
CA ARG A 46 -5.45 38.09 -11.63
C ARG A 46 -6.83 37.57 -12.04
N CYS A 47 -6.96 36.91 -13.16
CA CYS A 47 -8.25 36.32 -13.52
C CYS A 47 -8.29 34.89 -12.95
N GLU A 48 -8.84 34.77 -11.74
CA GLU A 48 -9.14 33.46 -11.14
C GLU A 48 -10.36 32.87 -11.82
N THR A 49 -10.20 31.71 -12.44
CA THR A 49 -11.32 30.98 -13.02
C THR A 49 -11.91 30.07 -11.92
N PRO A 50 -13.17 30.26 -11.52
CA PRO A 50 -13.82 29.39 -10.53
C PRO A 50 -13.82 27.93 -10.98
N ILE A 51 -13.71 27.00 -10.02
CA ILE A 51 -13.80 25.58 -10.31
C ILE A 51 -15.26 25.25 -10.69
N PRO A 52 -15.49 24.65 -11.88
CA PRO A 52 -16.83 24.32 -12.33
C PRO A 52 -17.47 23.23 -11.46
N SER A 53 -18.77 23.31 -11.26
CA SER A 53 -19.52 22.39 -10.39
C SER A 53 -19.87 21.05 -11.06
N SER A 54 -19.57 20.88 -12.33
CA SER A 54 -19.83 19.63 -13.06
C SER A 54 -18.94 19.50 -14.30
N PRO A 55 -18.77 18.29 -14.85
CA PRO A 55 -18.10 18.09 -16.13
C PRO A 55 -18.75 18.84 -17.30
N ASP A 56 -20.09 19.00 -17.30
CA ASP A 56 -20.77 19.77 -18.32
C ASP A 56 -20.43 21.26 -18.25
N ALA A 57 -20.39 21.82 -17.05
CA ALA A 57 -19.95 23.20 -16.84
C ALA A 57 -18.48 23.41 -17.24
N LEU A 58 -17.61 22.41 -17.02
CA LEU A 58 -16.22 22.44 -17.48
C LEU A 58 -16.12 22.43 -19.02
N ARG A 59 -16.91 21.58 -19.69
CA ARG A 59 -16.94 21.52 -21.17
C ARG A 59 -17.40 22.83 -21.82
N ALA A 60 -18.26 23.57 -21.11
CA ALA A 60 -18.76 24.87 -21.59
C ALA A 60 -17.74 26.02 -21.47
N LEU A 61 -16.61 25.81 -20.79
CA LEU A 61 -15.58 26.84 -20.65
C LEU A 61 -14.77 27.00 -21.96
N GLU A 62 -14.46 28.25 -22.29
CA GLU A 62 -13.54 28.54 -23.39
C GLU A 62 -12.13 28.02 -23.10
N PRO A 63 -11.40 27.48 -24.08
CA PRO A 63 -10.04 26.98 -23.86
C PRO A 63 -9.08 28.00 -23.23
N SER A 64 -9.23 29.28 -23.55
CA SER A 64 -8.37 30.37 -23.04
C SER A 64 -8.41 30.56 -21.52
N VAL A 65 -9.45 30.09 -20.83
CA VAL A 65 -9.56 30.22 -19.35
C VAL A 65 -8.99 29.01 -18.60
N LEU A 66 -8.72 27.89 -19.28
CA LEU A 66 -8.29 26.64 -18.65
C LEU A 66 -6.94 26.76 -17.91
N PRO A 67 -5.93 27.50 -18.41
CA PRO A 67 -4.71 27.71 -17.63
C PRO A 67 -4.96 28.43 -16.30
N GLY A 68 -5.95 29.36 -16.27
CA GLY A 68 -6.42 30.01 -15.05
C GLY A 68 -7.08 29.04 -14.08
N LEU A 69 -7.93 28.14 -14.61
CA LEU A 69 -8.56 27.07 -13.84
C LEU A 69 -7.52 26.12 -13.22
N ALA A 70 -6.52 25.69 -13.99
CA ALA A 70 -5.46 24.81 -13.49
C ALA A 70 -4.71 25.44 -12.31
N ARG A 71 -4.38 26.73 -12.38
CA ARG A 71 -3.77 27.48 -11.25
C ARG A 71 -4.69 27.53 -10.03
N THR A 72 -5.98 27.77 -10.23
CA THR A 72 -6.97 27.79 -9.12
C THR A 72 -7.06 26.45 -8.44
N ILE A 73 -7.13 25.34 -9.19
CA ILE A 73 -7.16 23.98 -8.66
C ILE A 73 -5.88 23.66 -7.85
N ARG A 74 -4.70 23.97 -8.38
CA ARG A 74 -3.42 23.75 -7.67
C ARG A 74 -3.38 24.47 -6.33
N ARG A 75 -3.78 25.76 -6.31
CA ARG A 75 -3.84 26.52 -5.06
C ARG A 75 -4.79 25.89 -4.05
N ALA A 76 -5.99 25.48 -4.49
CA ALA A 76 -6.96 24.81 -3.62
C ALA A 76 -6.42 23.49 -3.07
N LEU A 77 -5.73 22.67 -3.88
CA LEU A 77 -5.07 21.43 -3.45
C LEU A 77 -4.03 21.70 -2.37
N VAL A 78 -3.15 22.66 -2.57
CA VAL A 78 -2.11 23.05 -1.58
C VAL A 78 -2.77 23.53 -0.29
N GLU A 79 -3.79 24.40 -0.38
CA GLU A 79 -4.49 24.95 0.77
C GLU A 79 -5.20 23.86 1.60
N VAL A 80 -5.89 22.94 0.95
CA VAL A 80 -6.60 21.85 1.65
C VAL A 80 -5.61 20.88 2.28
N THR A 81 -4.66 20.36 1.51
CA THR A 81 -3.71 19.36 2.00
C THR A 81 -2.78 19.92 3.08
N SER A 82 -2.54 21.24 3.10
CA SER A 82 -1.79 21.87 4.21
C SER A 82 -2.47 21.68 5.57
N ARG A 83 -3.80 21.57 5.60
CA ARG A 83 -4.60 21.38 6.82
C ARG A 83 -4.90 19.93 7.12
N THR A 84 -5.23 19.13 6.09
CA THR A 84 -5.70 17.76 6.26
C THR A 84 -4.60 16.71 6.07
N GLY A 85 -3.48 17.08 5.44
CA GLY A 85 -2.58 16.12 4.81
C GLY A 85 -3.23 15.46 3.59
N GLY A 86 -2.54 14.54 2.95
CA GLY A 86 -3.05 13.78 1.81
C GLY A 86 -2.01 13.60 0.70
N HIS A 87 -2.48 13.18 -0.48
CA HIS A 87 -1.63 12.88 -1.65
C HIS A 87 -1.46 14.15 -2.51
N LEU A 88 -0.57 15.07 -2.09
CA LEU A 88 -0.44 16.35 -2.78
C LEU A 88 0.29 16.22 -4.12
N GLY A 89 1.50 15.66 -4.12
CA GLY A 89 2.34 15.58 -5.32
C GLY A 89 1.69 14.87 -6.51
N PRO A 90 1.07 13.68 -6.32
CA PRO A 90 0.35 13.00 -7.39
C PRO A 90 -0.77 13.84 -8.01
N ASN A 91 -1.56 14.55 -7.18
CA ASN A 91 -2.67 15.37 -7.65
C ASN A 91 -2.21 16.63 -8.38
N LEU A 92 -1.14 17.27 -7.93
CA LEU A 92 -0.54 18.41 -8.64
C LEU A 92 -0.04 18.04 -10.04
N GLY A 93 0.46 16.82 -10.20
CA GLY A 93 0.97 16.32 -11.48
C GLY A 93 -0.11 16.10 -12.54
N VAL A 94 -1.36 15.85 -12.14
CA VAL A 94 -2.44 15.44 -13.08
C VAL A 94 -3.53 16.50 -13.27
N VAL A 95 -3.28 17.75 -12.93
CA VAL A 95 -4.31 18.82 -13.01
C VAL A 95 -4.78 19.01 -14.44
N GLU A 96 -3.87 19.29 -15.38
CA GLU A 96 -4.20 19.50 -16.80
C GLU A 96 -4.75 18.22 -17.43
N LEU A 97 -4.15 17.07 -17.14
CA LEU A 97 -4.62 15.78 -17.64
C LEU A 97 -6.07 15.51 -17.21
N THR A 98 -6.41 15.76 -15.95
CA THR A 98 -7.79 15.52 -15.46
C THR A 98 -8.78 16.52 -16.06
N ILE A 99 -8.38 17.79 -16.24
CA ILE A 99 -9.20 18.78 -16.95
C ILE A 99 -9.47 18.30 -18.39
N ALA A 100 -8.43 17.87 -19.12
CA ALA A 100 -8.55 17.41 -20.50
C ALA A 100 -9.43 16.15 -20.63
N LEU A 101 -9.26 15.18 -19.71
CA LEU A 101 -10.09 13.97 -19.66
C LEU A 101 -11.57 14.30 -19.49
N HIS A 102 -11.94 15.18 -18.54
CA HIS A 102 -13.34 15.56 -18.33
C HIS A 102 -13.92 16.48 -19.41
N ARG A 103 -13.08 17.10 -20.21
CA ARG A 103 -13.52 17.84 -21.39
C ARG A 103 -13.82 16.92 -22.57
N GLU A 104 -13.05 15.86 -22.73
CA GLU A 104 -13.18 14.95 -23.87
C GLU A 104 -14.13 13.79 -23.59
N LEU A 105 -14.19 13.27 -22.36
CA LEU A 105 -15.02 12.14 -21.96
C LEU A 105 -16.28 12.61 -21.22
N HIS A 106 -17.42 12.00 -21.54
CA HIS A 106 -18.71 12.31 -20.95
C HIS A 106 -19.01 11.46 -19.70
N SER A 107 -18.18 11.62 -18.65
CA SER A 107 -18.41 10.97 -17.37
C SER A 107 -19.74 11.39 -16.75
N PRO A 108 -20.56 10.48 -16.11
CA PRO A 108 -20.20 9.08 -15.77
C PRO A 108 -20.47 8.06 -16.88
N ARG A 109 -21.14 8.45 -17.98
CA ARG A 109 -21.43 7.53 -19.08
C ARG A 109 -20.15 6.98 -19.71
N GLU A 110 -19.15 7.82 -19.94
CA GLU A 110 -17.81 7.42 -20.33
C GLU A 110 -16.95 7.42 -19.07
N ALA A 111 -16.84 6.23 -18.45
CA ALA A 111 -16.22 6.11 -17.15
C ALA A 111 -14.71 6.39 -17.22
N ILE A 112 -14.19 7.06 -16.19
CA ILE A 112 -12.77 7.30 -15.97
C ILE A 112 -12.38 6.57 -14.69
N VAL A 113 -11.52 5.55 -14.81
CA VAL A 113 -11.05 4.74 -13.70
C VAL A 113 -9.62 5.15 -13.36
N PHE A 114 -9.43 5.74 -12.19
CA PHE A 114 -8.11 6.12 -11.69
C PHE A 114 -7.47 4.95 -10.95
N ASP A 115 -6.32 4.48 -11.44
CA ASP A 115 -5.54 3.44 -10.76
C ASP A 115 -5.04 3.92 -9.40
N THR A 116 -5.07 3.05 -8.40
CA THR A 116 -4.75 3.39 -7.00
C THR A 116 -5.67 4.49 -6.42
N GLY A 117 -6.26 5.35 -7.24
CA GLY A 117 -7.20 6.39 -6.86
C GLY A 117 -6.64 7.56 -6.04
N HIS A 118 -5.37 7.54 -5.66
CA HIS A 118 -4.72 8.59 -4.86
C HIS A 118 -4.54 9.92 -5.61
N GLN A 119 -4.64 9.92 -6.94
CA GLN A 119 -4.55 11.08 -7.83
C GLN A 119 -5.94 11.59 -8.30
N ALA A 120 -7.01 11.32 -7.54
CA ALA A 120 -8.38 11.63 -7.94
C ALA A 120 -8.96 12.90 -7.29
N TYR A 121 -8.17 13.73 -6.59
CA TYR A 121 -8.71 14.95 -5.95
C TYR A 121 -9.20 15.96 -6.99
N VAL A 122 -8.48 16.13 -8.10
CA VAL A 122 -8.90 16.99 -9.21
C VAL A 122 -10.20 16.48 -9.84
N HIS A 123 -10.32 15.18 -10.02
CA HIS A 123 -11.55 14.53 -10.47
C HIS A 123 -12.73 14.83 -9.54
N LYS A 124 -12.53 14.71 -8.22
CA LYS A 124 -13.56 15.07 -7.23
C LYS A 124 -13.98 16.53 -7.35
N MET A 125 -13.01 17.44 -7.47
CA MET A 125 -13.29 18.88 -7.62
C MET A 125 -14.12 19.17 -8.88
N LEU A 126 -13.80 18.55 -10.00
CA LEU A 126 -14.49 18.76 -11.29
C LEU A 126 -15.83 18.02 -11.42
N THR A 127 -16.15 17.14 -10.47
CA THR A 127 -17.40 16.38 -10.39
C THR A 127 -18.29 16.81 -9.22
N GLY A 128 -18.21 18.08 -8.84
CA GLY A 128 -19.14 18.71 -7.89
C GLY A 128 -18.66 18.79 -6.44
N ARG A 129 -17.44 18.32 -6.13
CA ARG A 129 -16.85 18.32 -4.78
C ARG A 129 -15.66 19.27 -4.71
N ALA A 130 -15.85 20.53 -5.15
CA ALA A 130 -14.78 21.53 -5.16
C ALA A 130 -14.27 21.90 -3.76
N ASP A 131 -15.13 21.79 -2.74
CA ASP A 131 -14.73 21.96 -1.34
C ASP A 131 -14.25 20.63 -0.76
N LEU A 132 -12.94 20.53 -0.57
CA LEU A 132 -12.28 19.36 0.02
C LEU A 132 -11.93 19.56 1.51
N THR A 133 -12.50 20.54 2.22
CA THR A 133 -12.14 20.85 3.61
C THR A 133 -12.32 19.69 4.57
N GLY A 134 -13.25 18.76 4.26
CA GLY A 134 -13.47 17.52 5.00
C GLY A 134 -12.63 16.31 4.51
N LEU A 135 -11.62 16.53 3.67
CA LEU A 135 -10.82 15.44 3.09
C LEU A 135 -10.21 14.54 4.17
N ARG A 136 -10.43 13.21 4.07
CA ARG A 136 -9.92 12.17 4.98
C ARG A 136 -10.39 12.30 6.44
N SER A 137 -11.47 13.03 6.67
CA SER A 137 -12.09 13.22 7.99
C SER A 137 -13.37 12.40 8.12
N ALA A 138 -13.72 11.99 9.32
CA ALA A 138 -14.95 11.22 9.57
C ALA A 138 -16.21 11.94 9.02
N GLY A 139 -16.96 11.26 8.18
CA GLY A 139 -18.14 11.82 7.51
C GLY A 139 -17.83 12.87 6.43
N GLY A 140 -16.54 13.09 6.12
CA GLY A 140 -16.09 13.98 5.06
C GLY A 140 -15.74 13.21 3.77
N ILE A 141 -14.97 13.87 2.90
CA ILE A 141 -14.59 13.33 1.59
C ILE A 141 -13.46 12.33 1.74
N SER A 142 -13.58 11.17 1.10
CA SER A 142 -12.52 10.14 1.02
C SER A 142 -11.30 10.65 0.26
N GLY A 143 -10.12 10.21 0.67
CA GLY A 143 -8.86 10.42 -0.06
C GLY A 143 -8.73 9.61 -1.35
N TYR A 144 -9.73 8.79 -1.68
CA TYR A 144 -9.83 7.95 -2.88
C TYR A 144 -11.22 8.11 -3.49
N PRO A 145 -11.45 7.67 -4.75
CA PRO A 145 -12.81 7.59 -5.28
C PRO A 145 -13.72 6.80 -4.35
N ALA A 146 -14.96 7.28 -4.16
CA ALA A 146 -15.95 6.66 -3.29
C ALA A 146 -17.32 6.72 -3.94
N ARG A 147 -17.91 5.56 -4.21
CA ARG A 147 -19.18 5.43 -4.96
C ARG A 147 -20.36 6.06 -4.24
N GLU A 148 -20.31 6.12 -2.91
CA GLU A 148 -21.32 6.79 -2.09
C GLU A 148 -21.27 8.32 -2.23
N GLU A 149 -20.13 8.89 -2.65
CA GLU A 149 -19.95 10.33 -2.83
C GLU A 149 -20.43 10.83 -4.19
N SER A 150 -20.26 10.02 -5.25
CA SER A 150 -20.53 10.45 -6.61
C SER A 150 -20.70 9.29 -7.59
N GLU A 151 -21.63 9.43 -8.55
CA GLU A 151 -21.78 8.50 -9.68
C GLU A 151 -20.58 8.49 -10.63
N HIS A 152 -19.70 9.49 -10.54
CA HIS A 152 -18.46 9.57 -11.32
C HIS A 152 -17.34 8.68 -10.72
N ASP A 153 -17.44 8.30 -9.46
CA ASP A 153 -16.46 7.46 -8.75
C ASP A 153 -16.81 5.98 -8.92
N VAL A 154 -16.37 5.35 -10.00
CA VAL A 154 -16.82 4.00 -10.36
C VAL A 154 -16.07 2.87 -9.64
N VAL A 155 -14.85 3.10 -9.16
CA VAL A 155 -14.01 2.10 -8.48
C VAL A 155 -13.46 2.64 -7.18
N GLU A 156 -13.77 1.95 -6.08
CA GLU A 156 -13.25 2.24 -4.74
C GLU A 156 -12.11 1.27 -4.40
N ASN A 157 -10.94 1.48 -4.96
CA ASN A 157 -9.81 0.62 -4.68
C ASN A 157 -8.50 1.41 -4.76
N SER A 158 -7.69 1.32 -3.71
CA SER A 158 -6.36 1.93 -3.66
C SER A 158 -5.23 0.94 -3.86
N HIS A 159 -5.53 -0.32 -4.17
CA HIS A 159 -4.52 -1.28 -4.62
C HIS A 159 -4.25 -1.05 -6.11
N ALA A 160 -2.97 -0.95 -6.46
CA ALA A 160 -2.52 -0.59 -7.80
C ALA A 160 -2.81 -1.66 -8.87
N SER A 161 -2.68 -1.28 -10.13
CA SER A 161 -2.67 -2.15 -11.32
C SER A 161 -4.02 -2.69 -11.78
N GLY A 162 -5.13 -2.35 -11.10
CA GLY A 162 -6.44 -2.90 -11.42
C GLY A 162 -7.28 -2.08 -12.41
N SER A 163 -6.91 -0.84 -12.71
CA SER A 163 -7.75 0.10 -13.46
C SER A 163 -8.07 -0.35 -14.88
N ILE A 164 -7.10 -0.93 -15.59
CA ILE A 164 -7.27 -1.40 -16.97
C ILE A 164 -8.31 -2.52 -17.02
N ALA A 165 -8.22 -3.51 -16.13
CA ALA A 165 -9.18 -4.60 -16.05
C ALA A 165 -10.61 -4.10 -15.75
N TRP A 166 -10.75 -3.14 -14.82
CA TRP A 166 -12.03 -2.51 -14.52
C TRP A 166 -12.60 -1.74 -15.71
N ALA A 167 -11.79 -0.89 -16.36
CA ALA A 167 -12.22 -0.11 -17.51
C ALA A 167 -12.66 -1.01 -18.67
N HIS A 168 -11.88 -2.04 -18.97
CA HIS A 168 -12.20 -3.01 -20.01
C HIS A 168 -13.49 -3.79 -19.70
N GLY A 169 -13.66 -4.25 -18.45
CA GLY A 169 -14.87 -4.94 -18.01
C GLY A 169 -16.14 -4.06 -18.14
N ILE A 170 -16.04 -2.78 -17.79
CA ILE A 170 -17.14 -1.81 -17.92
C ILE A 170 -17.48 -1.57 -19.40
N GLU A 171 -16.45 -1.35 -20.24
CA GLU A 171 -16.62 -1.19 -21.69
C GLU A 171 -17.32 -2.41 -22.30
N ARG A 172 -16.79 -3.60 -22.05
CA ARG A 172 -17.32 -4.87 -22.57
C ARG A 172 -18.77 -5.08 -22.17
N ALA A 173 -19.13 -4.81 -20.92
CA ALA A 173 -20.52 -4.92 -20.45
C ALA A 173 -21.46 -3.93 -21.20
N ARG A 174 -21.04 -2.71 -21.43
CA ARG A 174 -21.81 -1.72 -22.20
C ARG A 174 -21.94 -2.09 -23.66
N ARG A 175 -20.87 -2.54 -24.28
CA ARG A 175 -20.86 -3.03 -25.66
C ARG A 175 -21.81 -4.22 -25.85
N MET A 176 -21.81 -5.18 -24.91
CA MET A 176 -22.76 -6.31 -24.90
C MET A 176 -24.22 -5.88 -24.75
N ARG A 177 -24.49 -4.75 -24.07
CA ARG A 177 -25.82 -4.16 -23.95
C ARG A 177 -26.25 -3.33 -25.17
N GLY A 178 -25.37 -3.18 -26.18
CA GLY A 178 -25.64 -2.33 -27.33
C GLY A 178 -25.47 -0.82 -27.06
N GLU A 179 -24.77 -0.46 -26.00
CA GLU A 179 -24.52 0.91 -25.54
C GLU A 179 -23.01 1.23 -25.55
N PRO A 180 -22.27 0.95 -26.62
CA PRO A 180 -20.82 1.08 -26.58
C PRO A 180 -20.38 2.52 -26.29
N SER A 181 -19.39 2.69 -25.41
CA SER A 181 -18.84 3.98 -25.04
C SER A 181 -17.37 3.82 -24.66
N VAL A 182 -16.54 4.86 -24.91
CA VAL A 182 -15.16 4.86 -24.45
C VAL A 182 -15.11 4.77 -22.93
N THR A 183 -14.22 3.93 -22.42
CA THR A 183 -13.94 3.84 -20.98
C THR A 183 -12.43 3.99 -20.79
N ALA A 184 -12.03 4.96 -19.97
CA ALA A 184 -10.63 5.27 -19.73
C ALA A 184 -10.11 4.66 -18.42
N ALA A 185 -8.93 4.06 -18.47
CA ALA A 185 -8.12 3.72 -17.32
C ALA A 185 -6.94 4.70 -17.22
N VAL A 186 -6.82 5.44 -16.13
CA VAL A 186 -5.66 6.32 -15.87
C VAL A 186 -4.73 5.57 -14.92
N ILE A 187 -3.59 5.12 -15.44
CA ILE A 187 -2.63 4.29 -14.70
C ILE A 187 -1.25 4.94 -14.67
N GLY A 188 -0.61 4.95 -13.51
CA GLY A 188 0.77 5.41 -13.35
C GLY A 188 1.78 4.39 -13.87
N ASP A 189 2.96 4.87 -14.28
CA ASP A 189 4.10 4.02 -14.71
C ASP A 189 4.51 2.99 -13.65
N GLY A 190 4.50 3.35 -12.36
CA GLY A 190 4.74 2.41 -11.27
C GLY A 190 3.66 1.33 -11.18
N ALA A 191 2.37 1.69 -11.29
CA ALA A 191 1.27 0.74 -11.23
C ALA A 191 1.23 -0.20 -12.46
N LEU A 192 1.78 0.23 -13.58
CA LEU A 192 1.91 -0.59 -14.80
C LEU A 192 2.87 -1.77 -14.62
N THR A 193 3.76 -1.74 -13.62
CA THR A 193 4.69 -2.86 -13.33
C THR A 193 4.01 -4.07 -12.69
N GLY A 194 2.78 -3.94 -12.19
CA GLY A 194 2.06 -5.03 -11.56
C GLY A 194 1.47 -6.03 -12.55
N GLY A 195 1.46 -7.32 -12.18
CA GLY A 195 1.02 -8.43 -13.05
C GLY A 195 -0.38 -8.23 -13.62
N VAL A 196 -1.35 -7.80 -12.79
CA VAL A 196 -2.76 -7.59 -13.22
C VAL A 196 -2.86 -6.54 -14.34
N ALA A 197 -2.01 -5.50 -14.35
CA ALA A 197 -1.99 -4.53 -15.44
C ALA A 197 -1.52 -5.15 -16.77
N LEU A 198 -0.47 -5.99 -16.72
CA LEU A 198 0.02 -6.70 -17.90
C LEU A 198 -0.97 -7.75 -18.41
N GLU A 199 -1.62 -8.48 -17.51
CA GLU A 199 -2.70 -9.41 -17.85
C GLU A 199 -3.86 -8.68 -18.54
N ALA A 200 -4.25 -7.51 -18.02
CA ALA A 200 -5.30 -6.70 -18.60
C ALA A 200 -4.92 -6.11 -19.97
N LEU A 201 -3.68 -5.64 -20.16
CA LEU A 201 -3.19 -5.20 -21.47
C LEU A 201 -3.24 -6.33 -22.50
N ASN A 202 -2.83 -7.55 -22.10
CA ASN A 202 -2.90 -8.71 -22.96
C ASN A 202 -4.35 -9.06 -23.39
N GLU A 203 -5.32 -8.95 -22.48
CA GLU A 203 -6.74 -9.18 -22.79
C GLU A 203 -7.29 -8.06 -23.71
N VAL A 204 -6.99 -6.79 -23.40
CA VAL A 204 -7.42 -5.63 -24.21
C VAL A 204 -6.86 -5.74 -25.63
N ALA A 205 -5.61 -6.16 -25.79
CA ALA A 205 -4.96 -6.34 -27.09
C ALA A 205 -5.62 -7.42 -27.96
N SER A 206 -6.30 -8.38 -27.36
CA SER A 206 -7.02 -9.44 -28.08
C SER A 206 -8.47 -9.10 -28.42
N ASP A 207 -9.06 -8.06 -27.82
CA ASP A 207 -10.47 -7.70 -27.99
C ASP A 207 -10.66 -6.61 -29.06
N ILE A 208 -10.71 -7.04 -30.32
CA ILE A 208 -10.92 -6.13 -31.45
C ILE A 208 -12.29 -5.46 -31.36
N GLY A 209 -12.32 -4.15 -31.54
CA GLY A 209 -13.50 -3.30 -31.43
C GLY A 209 -13.81 -2.89 -29.99
N THR A 210 -12.91 -3.17 -29.02
CA THR A 210 -13.01 -2.60 -27.68
C THR A 210 -12.78 -1.09 -27.71
N ARG A 211 -13.50 -0.36 -26.87
CA ARG A 211 -13.34 1.09 -26.68
C ARG A 211 -12.59 1.42 -25.39
N THR A 212 -11.65 0.56 -25.02
CA THR A 212 -10.80 0.75 -23.85
C THR A 212 -9.65 1.70 -24.17
N LEU A 213 -9.58 2.83 -23.48
CA LEU A 213 -8.51 3.80 -23.53
C LEU A 213 -7.64 3.71 -22.28
N VAL A 214 -6.40 3.30 -22.42
CA VAL A 214 -5.40 3.31 -21.34
C VAL A 214 -4.62 4.62 -21.40
N VAL A 215 -4.75 5.47 -20.41
CA VAL A 215 -3.98 6.71 -20.25
C VAL A 215 -2.84 6.43 -19.30
N LEU A 216 -1.65 6.22 -19.85
CA LEU A 216 -0.43 5.98 -19.09
C LEU A 216 0.12 7.33 -18.59
N ASN A 217 -0.06 7.60 -17.31
CA ASN A 217 0.49 8.77 -16.63
C ASN A 217 1.93 8.46 -16.18
N ASP A 218 2.90 8.80 -17.01
CA ASP A 218 4.31 8.56 -16.76
C ASP A 218 4.96 9.79 -16.10
N ASN A 219 5.24 9.68 -14.82
CA ASN A 219 6.00 10.67 -14.05
C ASN A 219 7.30 10.07 -13.48
N THR A 220 7.73 8.93 -14.00
CA THR A 220 8.97 8.20 -13.70
C THR A 220 9.05 7.57 -12.31
N ARG A 221 7.98 7.64 -11.50
CA ARG A 221 8.08 7.15 -10.12
C ARG A 221 6.73 6.87 -9.44
N SER A 222 6.78 5.98 -8.44
CA SER A 222 5.78 5.86 -7.39
C SER A 222 6.23 6.63 -6.12
N TYR A 223 6.57 5.99 -5.02
CA TYR A 223 7.36 6.59 -3.93
C TYR A 223 8.82 6.79 -4.39
N ALA A 224 9.44 5.75 -4.90
CA ALA A 224 10.75 5.75 -5.51
C ALA A 224 10.65 5.76 -7.05
N PRO A 225 11.75 5.99 -7.78
CA PRO A 225 11.77 5.81 -9.24
C PRO A 225 11.25 4.44 -9.66
N THR A 226 10.48 4.39 -10.75
CA THR A 226 10.01 3.13 -11.33
C THR A 226 11.18 2.31 -11.85
N ILE A 227 11.18 1.01 -11.62
CA ILE A 227 12.30 0.11 -11.88
C ILE A 227 11.96 -1.00 -12.87
N GLY A 228 12.97 -1.78 -13.25
CA GLY A 228 12.85 -2.96 -14.10
C GLY A 228 12.81 -2.66 -15.59
N GLY A 229 12.54 -3.70 -16.39
CA GLY A 229 12.52 -3.61 -17.86
C GLY A 229 11.48 -2.63 -18.40
N MET A 230 10.32 -2.53 -17.74
CA MET A 230 9.26 -1.57 -18.08
C MET A 230 9.77 -0.13 -17.96
N ALA A 231 10.42 0.22 -16.84
CA ALA A 231 10.99 1.56 -16.65
C ALA A 231 12.03 1.90 -17.71
N GLY A 232 12.88 0.93 -18.07
CA GLY A 232 13.86 1.07 -19.15
C GLY A 232 13.19 1.34 -20.52
N HIS A 233 12.14 0.61 -20.83
CA HIS A 233 11.37 0.78 -22.06
C HIS A 233 10.68 2.16 -22.12
N LEU A 234 9.98 2.56 -21.03
CA LEU A 234 9.35 3.87 -20.95
C LEU A 234 10.38 5.01 -21.04
N ALA A 235 11.57 4.82 -20.45
CA ALA A 235 12.65 5.79 -20.61
C ALA A 235 13.12 5.94 -22.06
N ALA A 236 13.23 4.85 -22.81
CA ALA A 236 13.56 4.87 -24.23
C ALA A 236 12.47 5.56 -25.06
N LEU A 237 11.19 5.31 -24.76
CA LEU A 237 10.06 6.01 -25.40
C LEU A 237 10.11 7.52 -25.15
N ARG A 238 10.36 7.94 -23.91
CA ARG A 238 10.52 9.37 -23.56
C ARG A 238 11.64 10.07 -24.35
N ARG A 239 12.73 9.35 -24.64
CA ARG A 239 13.86 9.90 -25.43
C ARG A 239 13.69 9.77 -26.94
N GLY A 240 12.58 9.17 -27.41
CA GLY A 240 12.35 8.92 -28.83
C GLY A 240 13.34 7.91 -29.45
N GLU A 241 13.89 7.01 -28.63
CA GLU A 241 14.86 6.00 -29.07
C GLU A 241 14.20 4.72 -29.62
N VAL A 242 12.90 4.55 -29.37
CA VAL A 242 12.11 3.44 -29.89
C VAL A 242 11.51 3.86 -31.24
N PRO A 243 11.79 3.14 -32.34
CA PRO A 243 11.16 3.45 -33.62
C PRO A 243 9.65 3.34 -33.55
N GLU A 244 8.94 4.21 -34.27
CA GLU A 244 7.48 4.17 -34.35
C GLU A 244 6.97 2.77 -34.75
N GLY A 245 5.97 2.27 -34.03
CA GLY A 245 5.37 0.96 -34.28
C GLY A 245 6.20 -0.24 -33.85
N THR A 246 7.27 -0.05 -33.06
CA THR A 246 8.12 -1.15 -32.53
C THR A 246 8.20 -1.13 -31.00
N ASP A 247 7.29 -0.41 -30.35
CA ASP A 247 7.16 -0.43 -28.90
C ASP A 247 6.38 -1.67 -28.42
N MET A 248 6.52 -2.00 -27.13
CA MET A 248 5.90 -3.19 -26.56
C MET A 248 4.37 -3.21 -26.68
N PHE A 249 3.71 -2.05 -26.65
CA PHE A 249 2.25 -1.99 -26.73
C PHE A 249 1.78 -2.31 -28.14
N THR A 250 2.46 -1.76 -29.14
CA THR A 250 2.23 -2.08 -30.57
C THR A 250 2.55 -3.54 -30.87
N ASP A 251 3.65 -4.08 -30.33
CA ASP A 251 4.01 -5.49 -30.50
C ASP A 251 2.95 -6.45 -29.89
N MET A 252 2.23 -6.00 -28.82
CA MET A 252 1.09 -6.72 -28.26
C MET A 252 -0.18 -6.63 -29.11
N GLY A 253 -0.29 -5.67 -30.04
CA GLY A 253 -1.48 -5.44 -30.87
C GLY A 253 -2.33 -4.24 -30.44
N LEU A 254 -1.85 -3.42 -29.51
CA LEU A 254 -2.49 -2.17 -29.09
C LEU A 254 -2.06 -1.00 -30.00
N THR A 255 -2.88 0.04 -30.07
CA THR A 255 -2.44 1.30 -30.68
C THR A 255 -1.75 2.16 -29.63
N TYR A 256 -0.48 2.49 -29.86
CA TYR A 256 0.29 3.38 -29.00
C TYR A 256 0.30 4.81 -29.57
N LEU A 257 -0.01 5.80 -28.74
CA LEU A 257 0.02 7.24 -29.05
C LEU A 257 0.87 7.98 -28.01
N GLY A 258 1.71 8.88 -28.44
CA GLY A 258 2.55 9.70 -27.56
C GLY A 258 4.05 9.44 -27.74
N PRO A 259 4.90 9.88 -26.79
CA PRO A 259 4.51 10.57 -25.54
C PRO A 259 4.04 12.02 -25.75
N VAL A 260 3.11 12.48 -24.89
CA VAL A 260 2.50 13.81 -24.94
C VAL A 260 2.82 14.57 -23.65
N ASP A 261 3.09 15.88 -23.72
CA ASP A 261 3.25 16.72 -22.53
C ASP A 261 1.92 16.83 -21.77
N GLY A 262 1.86 16.25 -20.56
CA GLY A 262 0.70 16.24 -19.69
C GLY A 262 0.39 17.57 -19.00
N HIS A 263 1.19 18.60 -19.23
CA HIS A 263 0.97 19.97 -18.76
C HIS A 263 0.57 20.94 -19.88
N ASP A 264 0.55 20.49 -21.13
CA ASP A 264 0.06 21.24 -22.28
C ASP A 264 -1.39 20.85 -22.59
N LEU A 265 -2.33 21.74 -22.24
CA LEU A 265 -3.77 21.52 -22.43
C LEU A 265 -4.20 21.35 -23.89
N ASP A 266 -3.53 22.03 -24.83
CA ASP A 266 -3.85 21.95 -26.26
C ASP A 266 -3.31 20.65 -26.87
N ALA A 267 -2.10 20.24 -26.48
CA ALA A 267 -1.52 18.95 -26.84
C ALA A 267 -2.37 17.79 -26.30
N LEU A 268 -2.76 17.85 -25.02
CA LEU A 268 -3.65 16.85 -24.40
C LEU A 268 -5.00 16.76 -25.10
N ALA A 269 -5.65 17.89 -25.38
CA ALA A 269 -6.95 17.91 -26.07
C ALA A 269 -6.85 17.32 -27.48
N THR A 270 -5.73 17.52 -28.17
CA THR A 270 -5.50 16.94 -29.50
C THR A 270 -5.29 15.43 -29.40
N ALA A 271 -4.38 14.99 -28.52
CA ALA A 271 -4.06 13.58 -28.37
C ALA A 271 -5.24 12.75 -27.82
N LEU A 272 -6.04 13.28 -26.89
CA LEU A 272 -7.23 12.60 -26.38
C LEU A 272 -8.32 12.45 -27.47
N ARG A 273 -8.52 13.44 -28.32
CA ARG A 273 -9.44 13.32 -29.47
C ARG A 273 -8.97 12.26 -30.47
N GLU A 274 -7.67 12.21 -30.76
CA GLU A 274 -7.08 11.18 -31.60
C GLU A 274 -7.25 9.79 -30.96
N ALA A 275 -6.88 9.62 -29.70
CA ALA A 275 -7.03 8.38 -28.96
C ALA A 275 -8.49 7.91 -28.89
N ARG A 276 -9.42 8.82 -28.70
CA ARG A 276 -10.86 8.53 -28.75
C ARG A 276 -11.28 8.05 -30.14
N GLY A 277 -10.82 8.73 -31.21
CA GLY A 277 -11.16 8.33 -32.59
C GLY A 277 -10.65 6.93 -32.91
N VAL A 278 -9.45 6.58 -32.46
CA VAL A 278 -8.90 5.21 -32.60
C VAL A 278 -9.70 4.20 -31.77
N ALA A 279 -10.04 4.52 -30.51
CA ALA A 279 -10.84 3.64 -29.65
C ALA A 279 -12.27 3.41 -30.17
N GLU A 280 -12.81 4.34 -30.96
CA GLU A 280 -14.14 4.20 -31.59
C GLU A 280 -14.11 3.42 -32.92
N ASP A 281 -12.94 3.16 -33.49
CA ASP A 281 -12.78 2.35 -34.69
C ASP A 281 -12.98 0.86 -34.36
N PRO A 282 -14.00 0.18 -34.93
CA PRO A 282 -14.29 -1.22 -34.63
C PRO A 282 -13.22 -2.20 -35.18
N ALA A 283 -12.26 -1.73 -35.95
CA ALA A 283 -11.18 -2.55 -36.50
C ALA A 283 -9.92 -2.57 -35.62
N THR A 284 -9.86 -1.72 -34.58
CA THR A 284 -8.73 -1.64 -33.67
C THR A 284 -8.97 -2.39 -32.36
N ALA A 285 -7.90 -2.76 -31.68
CA ALA A 285 -7.92 -3.16 -30.28
C ALA A 285 -7.88 -1.89 -29.37
N GLY A 286 -7.53 -2.04 -28.11
CA GLY A 286 -7.41 -0.88 -27.21
C GLY A 286 -6.30 0.09 -27.58
N VAL A 287 -6.36 1.25 -26.98
CA VAL A 287 -5.41 2.36 -27.20
C VAL A 287 -4.65 2.64 -25.92
N VAL A 288 -3.34 2.85 -26.04
CA VAL A 288 -2.47 3.37 -24.98
C VAL A 288 -2.04 4.79 -25.34
N LEU A 289 -2.51 5.77 -24.59
CA LEU A 289 -2.07 7.16 -24.67
C LEU A 289 -1.02 7.43 -23.60
N HIS A 290 0.23 7.63 -24.00
CA HIS A 290 1.36 7.89 -23.11
C HIS A 290 1.47 9.39 -22.81
N VAL A 291 1.30 9.78 -21.56
CA VAL A 291 1.28 11.18 -21.11
C VAL A 291 2.38 11.39 -20.08
N LEU A 292 3.26 12.35 -20.34
CA LEU A 292 4.37 12.72 -19.45
C LEU A 292 3.92 13.79 -18.48
N THR A 293 4.01 13.52 -17.17
CA THR A 293 3.67 14.49 -16.14
C THR A 293 4.81 14.68 -15.15
N ARG A 294 4.72 15.73 -14.33
CA ARG A 294 5.66 16.00 -13.24
C ARG A 294 4.94 15.96 -11.91
N LYS A 295 5.34 15.06 -11.06
CA LYS A 295 4.82 14.94 -9.71
C LYS A 295 5.17 16.21 -8.91
N GLY A 296 4.18 16.82 -8.24
CA GLY A 296 4.38 18.08 -7.52
C GLY A 296 4.28 19.35 -8.38
N ALA A 297 3.95 19.25 -9.67
CA ALA A 297 3.97 20.36 -10.62
C ALA A 297 3.27 21.64 -10.13
N GLY A 298 3.98 22.78 -10.18
CA GLY A 298 3.49 24.09 -9.78
C GLY A 298 3.53 24.37 -8.28
N PHE A 299 4.17 23.51 -7.48
CA PHE A 299 4.47 23.76 -6.07
C PHE A 299 5.94 23.44 -5.80
N GLU A 300 6.78 24.48 -5.77
CA GLU A 300 8.24 24.39 -5.72
C GLU A 300 8.76 23.43 -4.64
N ARG A 301 8.16 23.41 -3.44
CA ARG A 301 8.58 22.51 -2.36
C ARG A 301 8.36 21.05 -2.67
N ALA A 302 7.30 20.72 -3.41
CA ALA A 302 7.06 19.33 -3.84
C ALA A 302 7.92 18.96 -5.05
N GLU A 303 8.16 19.89 -5.98
CA GLU A 303 9.06 19.67 -7.12
C GLU A 303 10.51 19.47 -6.68
N ALA A 304 10.97 20.22 -5.68
CA ALA A 304 12.32 20.16 -5.13
C ALA A 304 12.55 18.97 -4.18
N ASP A 305 11.50 18.31 -3.71
CA ASP A 305 11.62 17.18 -2.81
C ASP A 305 12.15 15.94 -3.55
N VAL A 306 13.36 15.51 -3.20
CA VAL A 306 14.06 14.36 -3.82
C VAL A 306 13.63 13.00 -3.27
N VAL A 307 12.89 12.97 -2.15
CA VAL A 307 12.49 11.72 -1.49
C VAL A 307 11.33 11.09 -2.25
N ASP A 308 10.17 11.73 -2.24
CA ASP A 308 8.95 11.17 -2.85
C ASP A 308 8.10 12.20 -3.63
N HIS A 309 8.59 13.45 -3.79
CA HIS A 309 7.85 14.60 -4.36
C HIS A 309 6.50 14.79 -3.68
N TRP A 310 6.48 14.67 -2.36
CA TRP A 310 5.27 14.77 -1.54
C TRP A 310 4.16 13.81 -2.00
N HIS A 311 4.53 12.56 -2.21
CA HIS A 311 3.57 11.51 -2.56
C HIS A 311 2.42 11.46 -1.56
N SER A 312 2.75 11.51 -0.25
CA SER A 312 1.79 11.65 0.81
C SER A 312 2.38 12.55 1.90
N THR A 313 1.62 13.54 2.34
CA THR A 313 2.07 14.49 3.37
C THR A 313 1.10 14.55 4.55
N GLY A 314 1.62 14.82 5.74
CA GLY A 314 0.83 15.33 6.87
C GLY A 314 0.45 16.80 6.67
N PRO A 315 -0.28 17.42 7.61
CA PRO A 315 -0.50 18.86 7.63
C PRO A 315 0.83 19.64 7.64
N PHE A 316 0.87 20.79 6.92
CA PHE A 316 2.08 21.61 6.77
C PHE A 316 1.75 23.08 6.63
N GLU A 317 2.74 23.96 6.85
CA GLU A 317 2.60 25.40 6.63
C GLU A 317 2.90 25.76 5.17
N VAL A 318 2.04 26.59 4.56
CA VAL A 318 2.15 26.98 3.13
C VAL A 318 3.20 28.06 2.89
N GLN A 319 3.67 28.78 3.93
CA GLN A 319 4.59 29.91 3.77
C GLN A 319 5.90 29.52 3.06
N PRO A 320 6.44 30.40 2.18
CA PRO A 320 7.73 30.16 1.57
C PRO A 320 8.81 30.09 2.68
N PRO A 321 9.86 29.27 2.51
CA PRO A 321 10.99 29.31 3.41
C PRO A 321 11.56 30.73 3.42
N THR A 322 11.57 31.39 4.57
CA THR A 322 12.40 32.58 4.77
C THR A 322 13.84 32.15 4.56
N GLU A 323 14.61 32.91 3.77
CA GLU A 323 16.04 32.69 3.57
C GLU A 323 16.71 32.52 4.94
N ALA A 324 17.05 31.28 5.30
CA ALA A 324 17.81 30.82 6.46
C ALA A 324 17.07 29.82 7.39
N GLU A 325 16.26 28.91 6.88
CA GLU A 325 15.99 27.68 7.63
C GLU A 325 16.97 26.57 7.22
N THR A 326 18.26 26.80 7.50
CA THR A 326 19.09 25.72 8.04
C THR A 326 18.38 25.29 9.31
N PHE A 327 17.81 24.09 9.33
CA PHE A 327 17.13 23.53 10.49
C PHE A 327 17.96 23.81 11.74
N PRO A 328 17.49 24.62 12.72
CA PRO A 328 18.15 24.65 14.01
C PRO A 328 18.06 23.26 14.60
N PRO A 329 19.05 22.78 15.35
CA PRO A 329 18.86 21.60 16.16
C PRO A 329 17.66 21.87 17.04
N SER A 330 16.58 21.16 16.77
CA SER A 330 15.33 21.32 17.49
C SER A 330 15.57 20.89 18.93
N ASP A 331 15.40 21.81 19.89
CA ASP A 331 15.22 21.48 21.31
C ASP A 331 13.83 20.81 21.57
N ALA A 332 13.06 20.55 20.51
CA ALA A 332 11.89 19.71 20.60
C ALA A 332 12.32 18.29 20.99
N PRO A 333 11.61 17.62 21.90
CA PRO A 333 11.90 16.22 22.23
C PRO A 333 11.96 15.44 20.93
N ALA A 334 13.00 14.59 20.80
CA ALA A 334 13.17 13.75 19.63
C ALA A 334 11.83 13.12 19.26
N PRO A 335 11.39 13.15 17.99
CA PRO A 335 10.11 12.59 17.61
C PRO A 335 10.05 11.13 18.08
N ALA A 336 8.92 10.74 18.69
CA ALA A 336 8.73 9.39 19.19
C ALA A 336 9.10 8.39 18.09
N THR A 337 9.93 7.42 18.41
CA THR A 337 10.36 6.41 17.45
C THR A 337 9.15 5.66 16.92
N THR A 338 8.99 5.58 15.60
CA THR A 338 7.87 4.85 14.99
C THR A 338 8.14 3.34 14.98
N TRP A 339 7.08 2.55 14.89
CA TRP A 339 7.18 1.11 14.68
C TRP A 339 8.04 0.78 13.45
N THR A 340 7.81 1.46 12.34
CA THR A 340 8.57 1.30 11.09
C THR A 340 10.07 1.58 11.27
N ALA A 341 10.43 2.64 12.01
CA ALA A 341 11.83 2.96 12.30
C ALA A 341 12.50 1.90 13.19
N ARG A 342 11.78 1.38 14.19
CA ARG A 342 12.26 0.27 15.03
C ARG A 342 12.49 -1.00 14.22
N LEU A 343 11.53 -1.36 13.34
CA LEU A 343 11.71 -2.48 12.42
C LEU A 343 12.95 -2.31 11.54
N GLY A 344 13.08 -1.15 10.88
CA GLY A 344 14.22 -0.89 9.98
C GLY A 344 15.58 -1.02 10.67
N ALA A 345 15.68 -0.51 11.91
CA ALA A 345 16.88 -0.67 12.72
C ALA A 345 17.15 -2.15 13.09
N ALA A 346 16.11 -2.91 13.42
CA ALA A 346 16.22 -4.32 13.76
C ALA A 346 16.61 -5.17 12.54
N VAL A 347 16.02 -4.93 11.36
CA VAL A 347 16.38 -5.61 10.10
C VAL A 347 17.83 -5.33 9.73
N LEU A 348 18.27 -4.07 9.79
CA LEU A 348 19.66 -3.69 9.55
C LEU A 348 20.61 -4.37 10.55
N GLY A 349 20.24 -4.41 11.83
CA GLY A 349 21.02 -5.09 12.87
C GLY A 349 21.19 -6.58 12.57
N ALA A 350 20.10 -7.25 12.23
CA ALA A 350 20.11 -8.66 11.84
C ALA A 350 20.95 -8.90 10.57
N ALA A 351 20.82 -8.03 9.56
CA ALA A 351 21.58 -8.12 8.31
C ALA A 351 23.09 -7.92 8.49
N ARG A 352 23.50 -7.11 9.46
CA ARG A 352 24.92 -6.98 9.85
C ARG A 352 25.46 -8.26 10.50
N ALA A 353 24.61 -8.97 11.24
CA ALA A 353 25.00 -10.19 11.94
C ALA A 353 24.97 -11.44 11.03
N ASP A 354 24.09 -11.51 10.06
CA ASP A 354 23.96 -12.65 9.13
C ASP A 354 23.92 -12.16 7.67
N GLN A 355 24.94 -12.55 6.89
CA GLN A 355 25.06 -12.17 5.48
C GLN A 355 24.00 -12.79 4.57
N ARG A 356 23.27 -13.80 5.03
CA ARG A 356 22.20 -14.44 4.28
C ARG A 356 20.92 -13.63 4.26
N ILE A 357 20.75 -12.63 5.14
CA ILE A 357 19.54 -11.81 5.21
C ILE A 357 19.47 -10.87 4.01
N ILE A 358 18.43 -11.01 3.22
CA ILE A 358 18.07 -10.17 2.07
C ILE A 358 16.72 -9.54 2.36
N ALA A 359 16.61 -8.22 2.26
CA ALA A 359 15.34 -7.53 2.37
C ALA A 359 14.66 -7.45 0.99
N VAL A 360 13.36 -7.70 0.94
CA VAL A 360 12.54 -7.60 -0.29
C VAL A 360 11.38 -6.67 -0.04
N SER A 361 11.11 -5.75 -0.97
CA SER A 361 9.97 -4.82 -0.91
C SER A 361 9.32 -4.67 -2.28
N ALA A 362 8.04 -4.29 -2.28
CA ALA A 362 7.27 -4.03 -3.50
C ALA A 362 7.02 -2.52 -3.65
N ALA A 363 8.00 -1.79 -4.22
CA ALA A 363 8.03 -0.33 -4.44
C ALA A 363 7.89 0.52 -3.16
N MET A 364 8.23 -0.05 -1.98
CA MET A 364 7.92 0.53 -0.68
C MET A 364 9.13 0.60 0.26
N VAL A 365 10.36 0.59 -0.25
CA VAL A 365 11.60 0.51 0.55
C VAL A 365 11.63 1.54 1.68
N ASP A 366 11.34 2.81 1.39
CA ASP A 366 11.30 3.87 2.42
C ASP A 366 10.07 3.73 3.35
N PRO A 367 8.83 3.59 2.85
CA PRO A 367 7.64 3.48 3.70
C PRO A 367 7.63 2.30 4.67
N VAL A 368 8.38 1.23 4.42
CA VAL A 368 8.52 0.06 5.31
C VAL A 368 9.82 0.06 6.11
N GLY A 369 10.61 1.15 6.06
CA GLY A 369 11.78 1.38 6.90
C GLY A 369 13.06 0.71 6.44
N LEU A 370 13.17 0.26 5.20
CA LEU A 370 14.36 -0.43 4.68
C LEU A 370 15.46 0.52 4.15
N THR A 371 15.21 1.83 4.07
CA THR A 371 16.17 2.82 3.58
C THR A 371 17.54 2.77 4.29
N PRO A 372 17.64 2.58 5.64
CA PRO A 372 18.94 2.44 6.28
C PRO A 372 19.74 1.24 5.77
N MET A 373 19.09 0.09 5.56
CA MET A 373 19.74 -1.10 5.01
C MET A 373 20.11 -0.89 3.53
N GLN A 374 19.24 -0.26 2.74
CA GLN A 374 19.53 0.03 1.33
C GLN A 374 20.76 0.93 1.16
N ARG A 375 20.94 1.93 2.04
CA ARG A 375 22.12 2.82 2.00
C ARG A 375 23.42 2.11 2.36
N GLU A 376 23.38 1.18 3.32
CA GLU A 376 24.56 0.46 3.80
C GLU A 376 24.87 -0.79 2.98
N MET A 377 23.85 -1.48 2.51
CA MET A 377 23.94 -2.79 1.84
C MET A 377 23.00 -2.82 0.60
N PRO A 378 23.20 -1.98 -0.42
CA PRO A 378 22.27 -1.85 -1.56
C PRO A 378 22.03 -3.17 -2.28
N ASP A 379 23.05 -4.02 -2.42
CA ASP A 379 22.95 -5.32 -3.10
C ASP A 379 22.10 -6.36 -2.32
N ARG A 380 21.71 -6.02 -1.09
CA ARG A 380 20.92 -6.90 -0.21
C ARG A 380 19.51 -6.36 0.05
N VAL A 381 19.10 -5.34 -0.66
CA VAL A 381 17.73 -4.81 -0.65
C VAL A 381 17.17 -4.88 -2.06
N LEU A 382 16.20 -5.76 -2.27
CA LEU A 382 15.54 -5.96 -3.54
C LEU A 382 14.21 -5.22 -3.55
N ASP A 383 14.07 -4.26 -4.44
CA ASP A 383 12.78 -3.68 -4.80
C ASP A 383 12.29 -4.37 -6.08
N VAL A 384 11.09 -4.90 -6.07
CA VAL A 384 10.53 -5.65 -7.23
C VAL A 384 9.48 -4.84 -8.01
N GLY A 385 9.32 -3.54 -7.71
CA GLY A 385 8.21 -2.74 -8.23
C GLY A 385 6.91 -3.02 -7.48
N ILE A 386 5.77 -2.52 -7.97
CA ILE A 386 4.46 -2.77 -7.33
C ILE A 386 3.99 -4.18 -7.73
N ALA A 387 4.60 -5.21 -7.13
CA ALA A 387 4.43 -6.61 -7.50
C ALA A 387 4.59 -7.52 -6.27
N GLU A 388 3.60 -7.54 -5.38
CA GLU A 388 3.65 -8.28 -4.12
C GLU A 388 3.73 -9.79 -4.35
N GLN A 389 3.10 -10.31 -5.41
CA GLN A 389 3.21 -11.71 -5.81
C GLN A 389 4.68 -12.06 -6.10
N LEU A 390 5.32 -11.29 -6.98
CA LEU A 390 6.74 -11.46 -7.33
C LEU A 390 7.64 -11.34 -6.10
N ALA A 391 7.31 -10.47 -5.14
CA ALA A 391 8.07 -10.33 -3.90
C ALA A 391 8.12 -11.64 -3.11
N LEU A 392 6.98 -12.34 -2.97
CA LEU A 392 6.93 -13.61 -2.25
C LEU A 392 7.54 -14.77 -3.05
N ASP A 393 7.31 -14.85 -4.37
CA ASP A 393 7.96 -15.86 -5.23
C ASP A 393 9.49 -15.70 -5.22
N THR A 394 9.96 -14.45 -5.33
CA THR A 394 11.40 -14.15 -5.23
C THR A 394 11.95 -14.56 -3.88
N ALA A 395 11.23 -14.27 -2.80
CA ALA A 395 11.64 -14.65 -1.45
C ALA A 395 11.67 -16.18 -1.28
N ALA A 396 10.68 -16.91 -1.79
CA ALA A 396 10.70 -18.37 -1.77
C ALA A 396 11.92 -18.92 -2.51
N GLY A 397 12.23 -18.40 -3.71
CA GLY A 397 13.42 -18.77 -4.47
C GLY A 397 14.73 -18.45 -3.73
N LEU A 398 14.82 -17.29 -3.06
CA LEU A 398 15.98 -16.91 -2.23
C LEU A 398 16.17 -17.86 -1.04
N ALA A 399 15.07 -18.19 -0.34
CA ALA A 399 15.10 -19.12 0.79
C ALA A 399 15.53 -20.52 0.33
N HIS A 400 14.98 -21.00 -0.76
CA HIS A 400 15.40 -22.28 -1.38
C HIS A 400 16.87 -22.27 -1.76
N GLY A 401 17.40 -21.13 -2.19
CA GLY A 401 18.82 -20.92 -2.48
C GLY A 401 19.70 -20.77 -1.24
N GLY A 402 19.17 -20.89 -0.03
CA GLY A 402 19.89 -20.83 1.25
C GLY A 402 20.05 -19.44 1.84
N MET A 403 19.34 -18.44 1.32
CA MET A 403 19.27 -17.10 1.91
C MET A 403 18.16 -17.03 2.98
N LYS A 404 18.10 -15.94 3.73
CA LYS A 404 17.06 -15.63 4.71
C LYS A 404 16.34 -14.34 4.31
N PRO A 405 15.35 -14.42 3.43
CA PRO A 405 14.63 -13.25 2.96
C PRO A 405 13.70 -12.69 4.05
N VAL A 406 13.70 -11.35 4.17
CA VAL A 406 12.75 -10.56 4.97
C VAL A 406 11.93 -9.73 4.00
N VAL A 407 10.67 -10.12 3.77
CA VAL A 407 9.74 -9.41 2.89
C VAL A 407 8.98 -8.38 3.69
N ALA A 408 9.14 -7.10 3.35
CA ALA A 408 8.49 -6.00 4.06
C ALA A 408 7.36 -5.39 3.21
N LEU A 409 6.12 -5.54 3.68
CA LEU A 409 4.90 -5.09 3.00
C LEU A 409 4.01 -4.30 3.96
N TYR A 410 3.08 -3.49 3.41
CA TYR A 410 1.91 -3.09 4.19
C TYR A 410 0.95 -4.28 4.33
N SER A 411 0.37 -4.40 5.50
CA SER A 411 -0.49 -5.53 5.86
C SER A 411 -1.63 -5.76 4.86
N THR A 412 -2.29 -4.69 4.39
CA THR A 412 -3.36 -4.81 3.39
C THR A 412 -2.88 -5.38 2.05
N PHE A 413 -1.61 -5.14 1.68
CA PHE A 413 -1.06 -5.59 0.40
C PHE A 413 -0.67 -7.08 0.39
N LEU A 414 -0.53 -7.71 1.55
CA LEU A 414 -0.39 -9.18 1.63
C LEU A 414 -1.56 -9.90 0.95
N ASN A 415 -2.76 -9.31 0.94
CA ASN A 415 -3.93 -9.89 0.27
C ASN A 415 -3.68 -10.17 -1.22
N ARG A 416 -2.78 -9.44 -1.86
CA ARG A 416 -2.42 -9.63 -3.28
C ARG A 416 -1.51 -10.83 -3.52
N ALA A 417 -0.81 -11.28 -2.49
CA ALA A 417 0.18 -12.37 -2.56
C ALA A 417 -0.21 -13.55 -1.65
N PHE A 418 -1.49 -13.73 -1.39
CA PHE A 418 -1.98 -14.82 -0.54
C PHE A 418 -1.69 -16.19 -1.15
N ASP A 419 -1.86 -16.35 -2.46
CA ASP A 419 -1.61 -17.60 -3.17
C ASP A 419 -0.12 -18.00 -3.06
N GLN A 420 0.79 -17.04 -3.28
CA GLN A 420 2.22 -17.25 -3.17
C GLN A 420 2.65 -17.59 -1.73
N LEU A 421 2.03 -16.94 -0.72
CA LEU A 421 2.26 -17.31 0.68
C LEU A 421 1.82 -18.76 0.94
N LEU A 422 0.65 -19.16 0.43
CA LEU A 422 0.06 -20.47 0.68
C LEU A 422 0.82 -21.58 -0.05
N LEU A 423 1.10 -21.41 -1.35
CA LEU A 423 1.58 -22.46 -2.22
C LEU A 423 3.10 -22.41 -2.43
N ASP A 424 3.68 -21.22 -2.63
CA ASP A 424 5.12 -21.13 -2.95
C ASP A 424 5.98 -21.08 -1.69
N VAL A 425 5.50 -20.46 -0.62
CA VAL A 425 6.24 -20.38 0.65
C VAL A 425 5.83 -21.51 1.61
N ALA A 426 4.55 -21.59 1.99
CA ALA A 426 4.14 -22.47 3.09
C ALA A 426 4.09 -23.95 2.70
N LEU A 427 3.57 -24.30 1.50
CA LEU A 427 3.54 -25.69 1.03
C LEU A 427 4.95 -26.29 0.95
N HIS A 428 5.94 -25.49 0.57
CA HIS A 428 7.35 -25.87 0.47
C HIS A 428 8.11 -25.72 1.80
N ASN A 429 7.46 -25.12 2.82
CA ASN A 429 8.08 -24.81 4.13
C ASN A 429 9.38 -23.98 3.99
N GLU A 430 9.37 -23.01 3.09
CA GLU A 430 10.53 -22.13 2.86
C GLU A 430 10.71 -21.13 4.02
N ASP A 431 11.95 -20.85 4.38
CA ASP A 431 12.34 -19.98 5.51
C ASP A 431 12.19 -18.50 5.12
N VAL A 432 10.95 -18.05 4.93
CA VAL A 432 10.62 -16.67 4.57
C VAL A 432 10.02 -15.93 5.76
N THR A 433 10.63 -14.80 6.13
CA THR A 433 10.09 -13.90 7.15
C THR A 433 9.33 -12.75 6.46
N ILE A 434 8.05 -12.56 6.79
CA ILE A 434 7.22 -11.48 6.26
C ILE A 434 6.95 -10.48 7.39
N THR A 435 7.27 -9.20 7.17
CA THR A 435 6.95 -8.12 8.09
C THR A 435 5.79 -7.30 7.54
N LEU A 436 4.72 -7.16 8.34
CA LEU A 436 3.49 -6.48 7.95
C LEU A 436 3.35 -5.17 8.72
N ASP A 437 3.74 -4.09 8.08
CA ASP A 437 3.52 -2.73 8.58
C ASP A 437 2.07 -2.29 8.34
N ARG A 438 1.54 -1.36 9.12
CA ARG A 438 0.15 -0.88 9.07
C ARG A 438 -0.89 -1.97 9.32
N SER A 439 -0.57 -2.97 10.15
CA SER A 439 -1.54 -3.96 10.59
C SER A 439 -2.65 -3.33 11.44
N GLY A 440 -3.84 -3.92 11.36
CA GLY A 440 -5.01 -3.42 12.07
C GLY A 440 -5.61 -2.15 11.45
N VAL A 441 -6.27 -1.35 12.27
CA VAL A 441 -6.90 -0.10 11.83
C VAL A 441 -5.84 0.95 11.53
N THR A 442 -5.79 1.47 10.30
CA THR A 442 -4.84 2.53 9.89
C THR A 442 -5.40 3.93 10.10
N GLY A 443 -6.69 4.13 9.88
CA GLY A 443 -7.38 5.41 10.12
C GLY A 443 -7.77 6.17 8.85
N ASP A 444 -7.09 7.24 8.56
CA ASP A 444 -7.48 8.27 7.58
C ASP A 444 -7.53 7.77 6.12
N ASP A 445 -6.87 6.67 5.80
CA ASP A 445 -6.80 6.10 4.45
C ASP A 445 -7.97 5.15 4.13
N GLY A 446 -8.79 4.80 5.12
CA GLY A 446 -10.05 4.10 4.95
C GLY A 446 -9.96 2.61 4.58
N PRO A 447 -11.04 2.06 3.99
CA PRO A 447 -11.27 0.62 3.87
C PRO A 447 -10.17 -0.17 3.18
N SER A 448 -9.57 0.40 2.14
CA SER A 448 -8.55 -0.28 1.33
C SER A 448 -7.16 -0.30 1.97
N HIS A 449 -6.94 0.50 3.03
CA HIS A 449 -5.67 0.55 3.74
C HIS A 449 -5.71 -0.07 5.14
N HIS A 450 -6.89 -0.38 5.69
CA HIS A 450 -6.96 -1.09 6.96
C HIS A 450 -6.37 -2.50 6.83
N GLY A 451 -5.31 -2.77 7.57
CA GLY A 451 -4.64 -4.07 7.64
C GLY A 451 -5.33 -5.03 8.61
N ILE A 452 -6.66 -5.04 8.62
CA ILE A 452 -7.47 -5.82 9.59
C ILE A 452 -7.68 -7.28 9.18
N TRP A 453 -7.27 -7.64 7.96
CA TRP A 453 -7.50 -8.97 7.37
C TRP A 453 -6.36 -9.95 7.66
N ASP A 454 -5.17 -9.47 8.00
CA ASP A 454 -3.92 -10.21 8.08
C ASP A 454 -3.97 -11.41 9.04
N LEU A 455 -4.55 -11.25 10.23
CA LEU A 455 -4.70 -12.35 11.18
C LEU A 455 -5.58 -13.47 10.64
N ALA A 456 -6.68 -13.10 9.97
CA ALA A 456 -7.60 -14.05 9.38
C ALA A 456 -6.99 -14.77 8.17
N VAL A 457 -6.24 -14.04 7.34
CA VAL A 457 -5.54 -14.58 6.17
C VAL A 457 -4.43 -15.52 6.61
N ALA A 458 -3.56 -15.10 7.53
CA ALA A 458 -2.47 -15.94 8.05
C ALA A 458 -2.97 -17.20 8.77
N ALA A 459 -4.08 -17.12 9.48
CA ALA A 459 -4.66 -18.27 10.18
C ALA A 459 -5.15 -19.39 9.25
N GLN A 460 -5.30 -19.13 7.95
CA GLN A 460 -5.67 -20.14 6.95
C GLN A 460 -4.47 -20.85 6.34
N VAL A 461 -3.25 -20.33 6.54
CA VAL A 461 -2.03 -20.88 5.93
C VAL A 461 -1.41 -21.93 6.84
N PRO A 462 -1.33 -23.21 6.42
CA PRO A 462 -0.71 -24.26 7.23
C PRO A 462 0.76 -23.95 7.50
N GLY A 463 1.21 -24.21 8.72
CA GLY A 463 2.61 -24.05 9.11
C GLY A 463 3.06 -22.61 9.40
N VAL A 464 2.27 -21.60 9.06
CA VAL A 464 2.60 -20.21 9.36
C VAL A 464 2.73 -19.98 10.88
N GLN A 465 3.81 -19.31 11.26
CA GLN A 465 4.01 -18.80 12.61
C GLN A 465 3.92 -17.28 12.60
N LEU A 466 3.07 -16.70 13.46
CA LEU A 466 2.81 -15.26 13.49
C LEU A 466 3.07 -14.67 14.86
N TRP A 467 3.86 -13.58 14.86
CA TRP A 467 4.11 -12.74 16.02
C TRP A 467 3.34 -11.42 15.91
N ALA A 468 2.75 -11.01 17.02
CA ALA A 468 2.05 -9.74 17.17
C ALA A 468 2.63 -8.99 18.39
N PRO A 469 3.74 -8.27 18.22
CA PRO A 469 4.40 -7.56 19.31
C PRO A 469 3.53 -6.42 19.86
N ARG A 470 3.56 -6.24 21.19
CA ARG A 470 2.84 -5.17 21.88
C ARG A 470 3.58 -3.84 21.94
N ASP A 471 4.91 -3.87 21.83
CA ASP A 471 5.82 -2.73 21.95
C ASP A 471 7.09 -2.92 21.10
N GLY A 472 7.97 -1.90 21.11
CA GLY A 472 9.17 -1.91 20.28
C GLY A 472 10.19 -2.97 20.68
N LYS A 473 10.35 -3.25 21.96
CA LYS A 473 11.25 -4.31 22.42
C LYS A 473 10.77 -5.69 21.94
N ARG A 474 9.45 -5.93 22.07
CA ARG A 474 8.86 -7.19 21.57
C ARG A 474 8.89 -7.30 20.06
N LEU A 475 8.86 -6.18 19.32
CA LEU A 475 9.06 -6.18 17.86
C LEU A 475 10.46 -6.69 17.48
N GLU A 476 11.50 -6.17 18.14
CA GLU A 476 12.89 -6.58 17.87
C GLU A 476 13.11 -8.07 18.20
N GLU A 477 12.59 -8.52 19.36
CA GLU A 477 12.67 -9.92 19.78
C GLU A 477 11.86 -10.84 18.84
N ALA A 478 10.66 -10.42 18.40
CA ALA A 478 9.81 -11.17 17.48
C ALA A 478 10.46 -11.31 16.09
N LEU A 479 11.05 -10.25 15.58
CA LEU A 479 11.77 -10.30 14.30
C LEU A 479 12.93 -11.30 14.35
N GLN A 480 13.74 -11.24 15.42
CA GLN A 480 14.87 -12.18 15.55
C GLN A 480 14.36 -13.63 15.65
N GLN A 481 13.33 -13.88 16.46
CA GLN A 481 12.72 -15.20 16.58
C GLN A 481 12.15 -15.68 15.24
N ALA A 482 11.49 -14.80 14.48
CA ALA A 482 10.94 -15.14 13.17
C ALA A 482 12.04 -15.52 12.17
N ILE A 483 13.15 -14.77 12.11
CA ILE A 483 14.32 -15.07 11.26
C ILE A 483 15.00 -16.38 11.64
N ASP A 484 15.00 -16.75 12.92
CA ASP A 484 15.61 -17.97 13.42
C ASP A 484 14.68 -19.20 13.36
N THR A 485 13.43 -19.00 13.02
CA THR A 485 12.42 -20.06 12.91
C THR A 485 12.36 -20.59 11.48
N ASN A 486 12.35 -21.93 11.33
CA ASN A 486 12.18 -22.56 10.04
C ASN A 486 10.73 -22.47 9.53
N GLY A 487 10.57 -22.33 8.23
CA GLY A 487 9.29 -22.19 7.54
C GLY A 487 8.74 -20.76 7.54
N PRO A 488 7.49 -20.58 7.07
CA PRO A 488 6.89 -19.27 6.89
C PRO A 488 6.62 -18.55 8.22
N THR A 489 7.17 -17.35 8.36
CA THR A 489 7.01 -16.53 9.56
C THR A 489 6.46 -15.14 9.24
N VAL A 490 5.62 -14.60 10.12
CA VAL A 490 4.98 -13.28 9.97
C VAL A 490 5.17 -12.48 11.26
N VAL A 491 5.60 -11.23 11.12
CA VAL A 491 5.66 -10.25 12.22
C VAL A 491 4.79 -9.05 11.85
N ARG A 492 3.70 -8.82 12.59
CA ARG A 492 2.74 -7.75 12.30
C ARG A 492 2.80 -6.62 13.33
N PHE A 493 2.68 -5.36 12.89
CA PHE A 493 2.69 -4.20 13.79
C PHE A 493 1.91 -3.02 13.16
N PRO A 494 1.36 -2.10 14.01
CA PRO A 494 0.50 -1.02 13.51
C PRO A 494 1.29 0.18 12.98
N LYS A 495 0.57 1.10 12.32
CA LYS A 495 1.06 2.42 11.89
C LYS A 495 1.30 3.34 13.10
N GLY A 496 2.30 4.20 13.03
CA GLY A 496 2.48 5.36 13.90
C GLY A 496 3.57 5.22 14.94
N ALA A 497 3.46 5.99 16.01
CA ALA A 497 4.43 5.99 17.11
C ALA A 497 4.44 4.64 17.83
N CYS A 498 5.64 4.14 18.12
CA CYS A 498 5.83 2.98 18.97
C CYS A 498 5.56 3.39 20.43
N PRO A 499 4.73 2.66 21.18
CA PRO A 499 4.51 2.94 22.60
C PRO A 499 5.78 2.69 23.41
N GLU A 500 5.79 3.19 24.65
CA GLU A 500 6.80 2.80 25.62
C GLU A 500 6.73 1.27 25.90
N ASP A 501 7.88 0.68 26.20
CA ASP A 501 7.96 -0.75 26.46
C ASP A 501 7.11 -1.13 27.70
N LEU A 502 6.16 -2.04 27.52
CA LEU A 502 5.25 -2.50 28.55
C LEU A 502 5.85 -3.72 29.27
N ASN A 503 6.29 -3.51 30.50
CA ASN A 503 6.89 -4.58 31.30
C ASN A 503 5.85 -5.63 31.74
N ALA A 504 6.20 -6.89 31.61
CA ALA A 504 5.43 -7.98 32.20
C ALA A 504 5.60 -7.99 33.72
N VAL A 505 4.50 -8.23 34.45
CA VAL A 505 4.52 -8.44 35.91
C VAL A 505 4.91 -9.87 36.26
N GLY A 506 4.89 -10.78 35.29
CA GLY A 506 5.29 -12.18 35.41
C GLY A 506 5.26 -12.89 34.08
N THR A 507 5.61 -14.16 34.07
CA THR A 507 5.58 -15.02 32.87
C THR A 507 4.86 -16.34 33.22
N CYS A 508 4.24 -16.94 32.21
CA CYS A 508 3.68 -18.28 32.30
C CYS A 508 3.95 -19.03 30.97
N PRO A 509 3.68 -20.34 30.89
CA PRO A 509 3.86 -21.08 29.66
C PRO A 509 3.08 -20.52 28.45
N ALA A 510 1.98 -19.78 28.71
CA ALA A 510 1.14 -19.16 27.66
C ALA A 510 1.66 -17.83 27.18
N GLY A 511 2.67 -17.24 27.80
CA GLY A 511 3.25 -15.93 27.44
C GLY A 511 3.50 -15.02 28.65
N ASP A 512 3.57 -13.72 28.38
CA ASP A 512 3.79 -12.68 29.38
C ASP A 512 2.49 -12.37 30.15
N VAL A 513 2.57 -12.29 31.45
CA VAL A 513 1.47 -11.78 32.30
C VAL A 513 1.67 -10.28 32.47
N LEU A 514 0.72 -9.48 31.96
CA LEU A 514 0.81 -8.03 31.98
C LEU A 514 0.05 -7.39 33.15
N ALA A 515 -0.98 -8.05 33.66
CA ALA A 515 -1.75 -7.62 34.83
C ALA A 515 -2.44 -8.80 35.48
N GLY A 516 -2.91 -8.61 36.72
CA GLY A 516 -3.62 -9.63 37.51
C GLY A 516 -2.70 -10.63 38.20
N ASP A 517 -3.28 -11.68 38.78
CA ASP A 517 -2.57 -12.66 39.61
C ASP A 517 -3.02 -14.09 39.25
N LEU A 518 -2.16 -14.86 38.61
CA LEU A 518 -2.39 -16.26 38.24
C LEU A 518 -2.34 -17.22 39.43
N SER A 519 -1.85 -16.80 40.61
CA SER A 519 -1.86 -17.62 41.83
C SER A 519 -3.23 -17.70 42.50
N ARG A 520 -4.15 -16.84 42.08
CA ARG A 520 -5.55 -16.77 42.52
C ARG A 520 -6.49 -17.30 41.45
N PRO A 521 -7.71 -17.71 41.77
CA PRO A 521 -8.73 -18.00 40.75
C PRO A 521 -8.90 -16.83 39.78
N VAL A 522 -8.83 -17.12 38.47
CA VAL A 522 -8.96 -16.13 37.42
C VAL A 522 -10.44 -15.96 37.08
N ASP A 523 -11.01 -14.79 37.37
CA ASP A 523 -12.40 -14.49 37.03
C ASP A 523 -12.56 -14.24 35.55
N THR A 524 -11.65 -13.43 34.94
CA THR A 524 -11.58 -13.28 33.50
C THR A 524 -10.12 -13.29 33.05
N LEU A 525 -9.83 -14.12 32.05
CA LEU A 525 -8.58 -14.05 31.31
C LEU A 525 -8.76 -13.15 30.08
N VAL A 526 -7.99 -12.09 29.98
CA VAL A 526 -7.88 -11.25 28.78
C VAL A 526 -6.65 -11.69 27.99
N VAL A 527 -6.85 -12.25 26.81
CA VAL A 527 -5.76 -12.60 25.88
C VAL A 527 -5.58 -11.44 24.90
N SER A 528 -4.51 -10.68 25.09
CA SER A 528 -4.22 -9.49 24.29
C SER A 528 -3.26 -9.81 23.16
N ILE A 529 -3.68 -9.61 21.91
CA ILE A 529 -2.89 -9.87 20.71
C ILE A 529 -2.35 -8.53 20.17
N GLY A 530 -1.05 -8.30 20.40
CA GLY A 530 -0.35 -7.14 19.81
C GLY A 530 -0.58 -5.81 20.53
N ALA A 531 -0.58 -4.74 19.76
CA ALA A 531 -0.40 -3.35 20.21
C ALA A 531 -1.57 -2.72 20.99
N LEU A 532 -2.60 -3.49 21.37
CA LEU A 532 -3.68 -3.04 22.25
C LEU A 532 -3.46 -3.44 23.71
N ALA A 533 -2.29 -3.98 24.06
CA ALA A 533 -1.99 -4.53 25.38
C ALA A 533 -2.06 -3.48 26.51
N ASP A 534 -1.64 -2.25 26.24
CA ASP A 534 -1.75 -1.11 27.18
C ASP A 534 -3.21 -0.85 27.61
N ARG A 535 -4.14 -0.95 26.66
CA ARG A 535 -5.59 -0.77 26.90
C ARG A 535 -6.17 -1.93 27.70
N ALA A 536 -5.73 -3.16 27.41
CA ALA A 536 -6.12 -4.33 28.19
C ALA A 536 -5.65 -4.23 29.65
N VAL A 537 -4.42 -3.76 29.87
CA VAL A 537 -3.86 -3.51 31.22
C VAL A 537 -4.64 -2.40 31.92
N ALA A 538 -4.94 -1.28 31.25
CA ALA A 538 -5.74 -0.20 31.82
C ALA A 538 -7.15 -0.69 32.22
N ALA A 539 -7.80 -1.49 31.39
CA ALA A 539 -9.10 -2.09 31.70
C ALA A 539 -9.02 -3.04 32.92
N ALA A 540 -7.99 -3.88 32.99
CA ALA A 540 -7.79 -4.79 34.15
C ALA A 540 -7.56 -4.01 35.45
N HIS A 541 -6.78 -2.93 35.42
CA HIS A 541 -6.57 -2.06 36.59
C HIS A 541 -7.87 -1.37 37.02
N ALA A 542 -8.69 -0.90 36.09
CA ALA A 542 -10.00 -0.31 36.40
C ALA A 542 -10.95 -1.30 37.08
N LEU A 543 -10.77 -2.61 36.85
CA LEU A 543 -11.61 -3.68 37.41
C LEU A 543 -10.99 -4.36 38.62
N SER A 544 -9.81 -3.95 39.11
CA SER A 544 -9.05 -4.63 40.18
C SER A 544 -9.78 -4.74 41.50
N GLY A 545 -10.76 -3.85 41.79
CA GLY A 545 -11.63 -3.93 42.96
C GLY A 545 -12.88 -4.83 42.77
N GLU A 546 -13.17 -5.26 41.56
CA GLU A 546 -14.37 -6.02 41.20
C GLU A 546 -14.05 -7.51 40.96
N ALA A 547 -12.91 -7.82 40.30
CA ALA A 547 -12.55 -9.15 39.87
C ALA A 547 -11.04 -9.34 39.70
N ASN A 548 -10.54 -10.58 39.74
CA ASN A 548 -9.18 -10.90 39.30
C ASN A 548 -9.15 -11.07 37.79
N VAL A 549 -8.89 -9.95 37.09
CA VAL A 549 -8.73 -9.91 35.65
C VAL A 549 -7.25 -10.08 35.30
N VAL A 550 -6.90 -11.18 34.68
CA VAL A 550 -5.53 -11.48 34.27
C VAL A 550 -5.37 -11.16 32.79
N VAL A 551 -4.35 -10.38 32.43
CA VAL A 551 -3.99 -10.06 31.04
C VAL A 551 -2.77 -10.85 30.64
N ILE A 552 -2.89 -11.65 29.56
CA ILE A 552 -1.77 -12.40 28.96
C ILE A 552 -1.54 -11.91 27.53
N ASP A 553 -0.27 -11.67 27.20
CA ASP A 553 0.24 -11.49 25.85
C ASP A 553 0.97 -12.77 25.42
N PRO A 554 0.44 -13.55 24.47
CA PRO A 554 1.10 -14.76 24.00
C PRO A 554 2.32 -14.48 23.12
N VAL A 555 2.55 -13.22 22.71
CA VAL A 555 3.60 -12.74 21.80
C VAL A 555 3.52 -13.41 20.41
N ARG A 556 3.64 -14.75 20.37
CA ARG A 556 3.35 -15.55 19.18
C ARG A 556 1.86 -15.90 19.15
N ALA A 557 1.15 -15.31 18.20
CA ALA A 557 -0.30 -15.46 18.07
C ALA A 557 -0.72 -16.71 17.28
N LEU A 558 0.11 -17.16 16.31
CA LEU A 558 -0.10 -18.41 15.56
C LEU A 558 1.15 -19.30 15.58
N PRO A 559 0.95 -20.62 15.65
CA PRO A 559 -0.30 -21.31 15.96
C PRO A 559 -0.73 -21.00 17.40
N VAL A 560 -2.05 -21.02 17.67
CA VAL A 560 -2.56 -20.89 19.06
C VAL A 560 -2.00 -22.06 19.88
N GLY A 561 -1.13 -21.78 20.86
CA GLY A 561 -0.41 -22.79 21.64
C GLY A 561 -1.31 -23.60 22.59
N ASP A 562 -0.93 -24.85 22.88
CA ASP A 562 -1.63 -25.69 23.85
C ASP A 562 -1.60 -25.09 25.27
N GLU A 563 -0.52 -24.41 25.60
CA GLU A 563 -0.33 -23.72 26.88
C GLU A 563 -1.36 -22.60 27.06
N LEU A 564 -1.62 -21.82 26.01
CA LEU A 564 -2.63 -20.77 26.04
C LEU A 564 -4.04 -21.36 26.20
N VAL A 565 -4.34 -22.44 25.48
CA VAL A 565 -5.62 -23.17 25.61
C VAL A 565 -5.80 -23.74 27.00
N ASN A 566 -4.72 -24.29 27.63
CA ASN A 566 -4.76 -24.82 28.99
C ASN A 566 -5.06 -23.70 30.00
N VAL A 567 -4.32 -22.60 29.97
CA VAL A 567 -4.53 -21.46 30.87
C VAL A 567 -5.92 -20.86 30.67
N ALA A 568 -6.34 -20.65 29.44
CA ALA A 568 -7.67 -20.14 29.13
C ALA A 568 -8.80 -21.05 29.64
N GLY A 569 -8.61 -22.36 29.55
CA GLY A 569 -9.58 -23.35 30.04
C GLY A 569 -9.76 -23.38 31.57
N THR A 570 -8.85 -22.79 32.35
CA THR A 570 -8.95 -22.69 33.81
C THR A 570 -9.63 -21.43 34.31
N ALA A 571 -9.79 -20.42 33.47
CA ALA A 571 -10.47 -19.18 33.82
C ALA A 571 -11.99 -19.37 33.86
N ARG A 572 -12.70 -18.54 34.64
CA ARG A 572 -14.18 -18.56 34.67
C ARG A 572 -14.77 -18.01 33.37
N SER A 573 -14.08 -17.04 32.72
CA SER A 573 -14.42 -16.49 31.43
C SER A 573 -13.16 -16.03 30.68
N VAL A 574 -13.27 -15.91 29.37
CA VAL A 574 -12.17 -15.47 28.50
C VAL A 574 -12.63 -14.30 27.61
N VAL A 575 -11.82 -13.26 27.53
CA VAL A 575 -11.97 -12.18 26.55
C VAL A 575 -10.72 -12.16 25.70
N THR A 576 -10.84 -12.20 24.37
CA THR A 576 -9.70 -12.01 23.47
C THR A 576 -9.75 -10.62 22.87
N LEU A 577 -8.60 -9.99 22.67
CA LEU A 577 -8.45 -8.63 22.16
C LEU A 577 -7.46 -8.63 21.00
N GLU A 578 -7.90 -8.21 19.83
CA GLU A 578 -7.08 -8.13 18.64
C GLU A 578 -7.45 -6.93 17.74
N ASP A 579 -6.46 -6.30 17.11
CA ASP A 579 -6.64 -5.24 16.12
C ASP A 579 -6.79 -5.88 14.71
N GLY A 580 -7.74 -6.79 14.57
CA GLY A 580 -8.07 -7.55 13.38
C GLY A 580 -9.56 -7.90 13.38
N VAL A 581 -10.03 -8.55 12.32
CA VAL A 581 -11.44 -8.98 12.22
C VAL A 581 -11.74 -10.06 13.25
N ALA A 582 -12.54 -9.75 14.27
CA ALA A 582 -12.84 -10.63 15.41
C ALA A 582 -13.41 -12.00 15.01
N ALA A 583 -14.25 -12.04 13.98
CA ALA A 583 -14.98 -13.24 13.57
C ALA A 583 -14.10 -14.38 13.04
N ARG A 584 -12.86 -14.11 12.65
CA ARG A 584 -11.96 -15.06 11.98
C ARG A 584 -10.50 -14.94 12.41
N GLY A 585 -10.23 -14.15 13.44
CA GLY A 585 -8.89 -13.92 13.97
C GLY A 585 -8.45 -14.95 14.99
N ILE A 586 -7.47 -14.57 15.78
CA ILE A 586 -6.84 -15.43 16.80
C ILE A 586 -7.82 -15.79 17.93
N GLY A 587 -8.68 -14.83 18.33
CA GLY A 587 -9.71 -15.06 19.33
C GLY A 587 -10.70 -16.15 18.91
N ALA A 588 -11.12 -16.15 17.65
CA ALA A 588 -11.99 -17.19 17.10
C ALA A 588 -11.27 -18.56 17.05
N ALA A 589 -9.99 -18.58 16.68
CA ALA A 589 -9.19 -19.81 16.69
C ALA A 589 -9.02 -20.38 18.11
N LEU A 590 -8.78 -19.53 19.12
CA LEU A 590 -8.71 -19.95 20.53
C LEU A 590 -10.06 -20.51 21.01
N ALA A 591 -11.17 -19.83 20.71
CA ALA A 591 -12.51 -20.30 21.05
C ALA A 591 -12.82 -21.68 20.43
N GLN A 592 -12.46 -21.88 19.17
CA GLN A 592 -12.60 -23.17 18.50
C GLN A 592 -11.79 -24.28 19.19
N ARG A 593 -10.54 -24.01 19.56
CA ARG A 593 -9.67 -24.97 20.27
C ARG A 593 -10.18 -25.30 21.67
N LEU A 594 -10.70 -24.31 22.39
CA LEU A 594 -11.37 -24.54 23.69
C LEU A 594 -12.59 -25.43 23.52
N ALA A 595 -13.42 -25.17 22.48
CA ALA A 595 -14.60 -25.99 22.20
C ALA A 595 -14.25 -27.44 21.89
N GLN A 596 -13.15 -27.70 21.16
CA GLN A 596 -12.68 -29.06 20.86
C GLN A 596 -12.23 -29.85 22.12
N ARG A 597 -11.82 -29.14 23.18
CA ARG A 597 -11.43 -29.75 24.48
C ARG A 597 -12.58 -29.84 25.48
N SER A 598 -13.73 -29.22 25.17
CA SER A 598 -14.91 -29.23 26.05
C SER A 598 -15.51 -30.63 26.14
N SER A 599 -15.93 -31.00 27.36
CA SER A 599 -16.68 -32.21 27.65
C SER A 599 -17.77 -31.92 28.68
N LEU A 600 -18.69 -32.85 28.90
CA LEU A 600 -19.72 -32.72 29.93
C LEU A 600 -19.15 -32.58 31.33
N SER A 601 -17.96 -33.16 31.57
CA SER A 601 -17.25 -33.08 32.87
C SER A 601 -16.29 -31.89 32.98
N CYS A 602 -15.98 -31.22 31.84
CA CYS A 602 -15.11 -30.04 31.77
C CYS A 602 -15.68 -29.07 30.72
N PRO A 603 -16.70 -28.26 31.10
CA PRO A 603 -17.31 -27.31 30.17
C PRO A 603 -16.32 -26.19 29.81
N MET A 604 -16.42 -25.70 28.57
CA MET A 604 -15.65 -24.56 28.11
C MET A 604 -16.07 -23.28 28.86
N PRO A 605 -15.12 -22.41 29.25
CA PRO A 605 -15.48 -21.07 29.75
C PRO A 605 -16.17 -20.26 28.67
N PRO A 606 -17.07 -19.32 29.03
CA PRO A 606 -17.59 -18.33 28.07
C PRO A 606 -16.44 -17.55 27.43
N VAL A 607 -16.46 -17.44 26.09
CA VAL A 607 -15.44 -16.70 25.32
C VAL A 607 -16.10 -15.55 24.63
N ARG A 608 -15.58 -14.34 24.82
CA ARG A 608 -15.93 -13.15 24.05
C ARG A 608 -14.74 -12.67 23.24
N THR A 609 -14.90 -12.57 21.94
CA THR A 609 -13.88 -12.04 21.03
C THR A 609 -14.11 -10.55 20.81
N LEU A 610 -13.10 -9.73 21.12
CA LEU A 610 -13.06 -8.31 20.79
C LEU A 610 -12.09 -8.10 19.63
N GLY A 611 -12.54 -7.39 18.64
CA GLY A 611 -11.80 -7.02 17.43
C GLY A 611 -12.69 -6.19 16.53
N VAL A 612 -12.21 -5.93 15.32
CA VAL A 612 -12.91 -5.12 14.33
C VAL A 612 -14.09 -5.92 13.76
N GLU A 613 -15.23 -5.26 13.56
CA GLU A 613 -16.37 -5.86 12.87
C GLU A 613 -16.01 -6.36 11.47
N HIS A 614 -16.67 -7.44 11.04
CA HIS A 614 -16.50 -8.02 9.70
C HIS A 614 -17.24 -7.19 8.64
N ARG A 615 -16.79 -5.98 8.42
CA ARG A 615 -17.29 -5.05 7.38
C ARG A 615 -16.16 -4.13 6.93
N PHE A 616 -16.36 -3.41 5.84
CA PHE A 616 -15.45 -2.34 5.44
C PHE A 616 -15.62 -1.14 6.39
N ILE A 617 -14.53 -0.74 7.05
CA ILE A 617 -14.54 0.34 8.03
C ILE A 617 -14.24 1.65 7.31
N PRO A 618 -15.09 2.69 7.42
CA PRO A 618 -14.84 4.00 6.82
C PRO A 618 -13.58 4.67 7.38
N HIS A 619 -13.08 5.67 6.66
CA HIS A 619 -11.97 6.49 7.11
C HIS A 619 -12.38 7.39 8.30
N ALA A 620 -11.50 7.45 9.29
CA ALA A 620 -11.56 8.38 10.43
C ALA A 620 -10.22 8.35 11.17
N LYS A 621 -10.09 9.10 12.25
CA LYS A 621 -8.91 8.96 13.13
C LYS A 621 -8.87 7.56 13.76
N ARG A 622 -7.69 6.91 13.75
CA ARG A 622 -7.50 5.55 14.28
C ARG A 622 -8.08 5.36 15.69
N ALA A 623 -7.83 6.32 16.59
CA ALA A 623 -8.32 6.24 17.97
C ALA A 623 -9.86 6.24 18.03
N ALA A 624 -10.52 7.05 17.19
CA ALA A 624 -11.98 7.13 17.14
C ALA A 624 -12.59 5.82 16.61
N ILE A 625 -11.99 5.24 15.54
CA ILE A 625 -12.44 3.94 15.02
C ILE A 625 -12.30 2.85 16.10
N LEU A 626 -11.15 2.79 16.78
CA LEU A 626 -10.94 1.77 17.82
C LEU A 626 -11.91 1.92 18.99
N ALA A 627 -12.26 3.15 19.39
CA ALA A 627 -13.26 3.40 20.42
C ALA A 627 -14.67 2.98 19.95
N ASP A 628 -15.05 3.31 18.70
CA ASP A 628 -16.31 2.87 18.10
C ASP A 628 -16.45 1.34 18.06
N GLN A 629 -15.34 0.64 17.86
CA GLN A 629 -15.27 -0.83 17.87
C GLN A 629 -15.17 -1.42 19.29
N GLY A 630 -15.20 -0.59 20.35
CA GLY A 630 -15.04 -1.04 21.74
C GLY A 630 -13.65 -1.60 22.07
N LEU A 631 -12.62 -1.15 21.36
CA LEU A 631 -11.23 -1.57 21.51
C LEU A 631 -10.39 -0.56 22.31
N ASP A 632 -11.02 0.38 23.00
CA ASP A 632 -10.41 1.22 24.04
C ASP A 632 -10.55 0.57 25.43
N ALA A 633 -9.93 1.18 26.44
CA ALA A 633 -9.94 0.63 27.80
C ALA A 633 -11.35 0.50 28.39
N ASP A 634 -12.24 1.45 28.12
CA ASP A 634 -13.61 1.45 28.63
C ASP A 634 -14.46 0.35 27.95
N GLY A 635 -14.34 0.20 26.63
CA GLY A 635 -15.01 -0.86 25.88
C GLY A 635 -14.55 -2.25 26.31
N ILE A 636 -13.25 -2.45 26.53
CA ILE A 636 -12.70 -3.71 27.06
C ILE A 636 -13.23 -3.98 28.46
N ALA A 637 -13.23 -2.99 29.36
CA ALA A 637 -13.77 -3.15 30.71
C ALA A 637 -15.28 -3.48 30.70
N ALA A 638 -16.06 -2.84 29.81
CA ALA A 638 -17.47 -3.15 29.64
C ALA A 638 -17.69 -4.59 29.15
N ALA A 639 -16.87 -5.06 28.21
CA ALA A 639 -16.94 -6.43 27.73
C ALA A 639 -16.59 -7.47 28.81
N VAL A 640 -15.57 -7.16 29.64
CA VAL A 640 -15.23 -8.02 30.81
C VAL A 640 -16.40 -8.08 31.79
N ARG A 641 -17.04 -6.96 32.16
CA ARG A 641 -18.21 -6.97 33.05
C ARG A 641 -19.36 -7.79 32.49
N GLN A 642 -19.58 -7.77 31.16
CA GLN A 642 -20.62 -8.56 30.50
C GLN A 642 -20.41 -10.07 30.59
N VAL A 643 -19.16 -10.56 30.61
CA VAL A 643 -18.87 -11.99 30.76
C VAL A 643 -18.82 -12.43 32.22
N LEU A 644 -18.69 -11.49 33.17
CA LEU A 644 -18.75 -11.75 34.62
C LEU A 644 -20.18 -11.80 35.15
N SER A 645 -21.13 -11.12 34.47
CA SER A 645 -22.57 -11.13 34.86
C SER A 645 -23.26 -12.41 34.41
#